data_e01afbaa77e1191a40a5dc784e2c11f4
#
_entry.id   e01afbaa77e1191a40a5dc784e2c11f4
#
_cell.length_a   1.000
_cell.length_b   1.000
_cell.length_c   1.000
_cell.angle_alpha   90.00
_cell.angle_beta   90.00
_cell.angle_gamma   90.00
#
_symmetry.space_group_name_H-M   'P 1'
#
loop_
_entity.id
_entity.type
_entity.pdbx_description
1 polymer ?
#
loop_
_entity_poly.entity_id
_entity_poly.type
_entity_poly.pdbx_seq_one_letter_code
_entity_poly.pdbx_strand_id
1 'polypeptide(L)'
;QAFNSKKTGDVYWKDAAINHDLGYLSHLGINEEHLVFLEDVWAGGGNFGPCIEYFADGLELGNCVFMQYEELPGGKSRELSTKVIDMGAGLERLAWITHGSPISYGITFGAAVDELMKKSGVKVDEKIFLQYAKLSGSLNTDEVEDIAAEREKIAKQLGMTGEELLSIFQPLHAVYACADHLKTILFTSTDGMLPSNSGGGYNLRMILRRTFGFDEEYRMNVDYAKVLEAHAHHLRELFPKLKEGVPTAIAVVEEEKRKYAAGKEKGRGKVSNLLSRGKAITTDDLRKLYESDGIPVELVAELAKEKGVKVAIPENFYSLMKNEDEAGPAQESRVDVEGHEKTKTLFYDSVEEFDANVVAVKDKWVILDSTAFYPEGGGQIFDTGTLNGVKVPNVQKEKGVILHEVANPSAFKPGDKVHGKVDGARRKQISMHHTAIHLINCCARQVLGPHIWQCGSYKDEKKAQIDLTHYKKITWEELEKIEQLANKYVIEDIPVKIEVLGRNEAEARYGFRLYQGGAVPGKELRVVSIGKIDHQACGGTHNYIKSTAALELVKIVRREGVQDGVERVVIKVGPEAIKHIEERERLLREAAEALGVPEDQLKATALRFFNEWKERGKELEKLQALLASQISESESEKAKKAGKKMVELVGAPYTQKLSEEVCAKLSAAGFSAVITTTDGFIVAVAPEGSGQNALELLKKHGGKGGGSATFARGKVEKR
;
A
#
# COMPACT_ATOMS: atom_id res chain seq x y z
N GLN A 1 -32.55 -1.79 9.23
CA GLN A 1 -32.41 -0.36 9.61
C GLN A 1 -33.74 0.39 9.40
N ALA A 2 -34.11 1.26 10.34
CA ALA A 2 -35.24 2.17 10.19
C ALA A 2 -34.80 3.62 10.42
N PHE A 3 -35.31 4.54 9.60
CA PHE A 3 -34.93 5.95 9.61
C PHE A 3 -36.14 6.81 9.99
N ASN A 4 -36.07 7.49 11.12
CA ASN A 4 -37.11 8.34 11.66
C ASN A 4 -36.72 9.82 11.53
N SER A 5 -37.49 10.61 10.81
CA SER A 5 -37.23 12.05 10.64
C SER A 5 -38.52 12.87 10.49
N LYS A 6 -38.46 14.15 10.84
CA LYS A 6 -39.58 15.08 10.62
C LYS A 6 -40.02 15.15 9.17
N LYS A 7 -39.16 14.85 8.21
CA LYS A 7 -39.42 14.92 6.78
C LYS A 7 -40.11 13.66 6.24
N THR A 8 -39.72 12.47 6.75
CA THR A 8 -40.20 11.16 6.28
C THR A 8 -41.28 10.56 7.19
N GLY A 9 -41.49 11.14 8.37
CA GLY A 9 -42.30 10.57 9.46
C GLY A 9 -41.53 9.52 10.24
N ASP A 10 -42.09 9.11 11.37
CA ASP A 10 -41.57 8.04 12.18
C ASP A 10 -42.06 6.69 11.65
N VAL A 11 -41.15 5.77 11.40
CA VAL A 11 -41.46 4.38 10.99
C VAL A 11 -41.85 3.59 12.25
N TYR A 12 -40.95 3.49 13.21
CA TYR A 12 -41.14 2.92 14.56
C TYR A 12 -39.92 3.27 15.45
N TRP A 13 -40.04 3.07 16.76
CA TRP A 13 -38.98 3.37 17.71
C TRP A 13 -38.80 2.22 18.71
N LYS A 14 -38.19 2.45 19.82
CA LYS A 14 -37.67 1.45 20.78
C LYS A 14 -38.56 0.26 21.02
N ASP A 15 -39.79 0.47 21.54
CA ASP A 15 -40.71 -0.63 21.94
C ASP A 15 -41.07 -1.53 20.75
N ALA A 16 -41.34 -0.93 19.61
CA ALA A 16 -41.66 -1.69 18.41
C ALA A 16 -40.42 -2.43 17.86
N ALA A 17 -39.22 -1.82 17.97
CA ALA A 17 -37.97 -2.49 17.57
C ALA A 17 -37.72 -3.75 18.41
N ILE A 18 -37.85 -3.65 19.74
CA ILE A 18 -37.69 -4.81 20.66
C ILE A 18 -38.74 -5.90 20.36
N ASN A 19 -40.00 -5.51 20.09
CA ASN A 19 -41.02 -6.46 19.68
C ASN A 19 -40.72 -7.15 18.35
N HIS A 20 -40.10 -6.43 17.40
CA HIS A 20 -39.64 -7.04 16.14
C HIS A 20 -38.50 -8.02 16.38
N ASP A 21 -37.53 -7.66 17.23
CA ASP A 21 -36.42 -8.55 17.59
C ASP A 21 -36.92 -9.82 18.29
N LEU A 22 -37.88 -9.70 19.23
CA LEU A 22 -38.54 -10.85 19.87
C LEU A 22 -39.24 -11.73 18.83
N GLY A 23 -40.02 -11.13 17.92
CA GLY A 23 -40.68 -11.87 16.84
C GLY A 23 -39.71 -12.59 15.93
N TYR A 24 -38.57 -11.94 15.60
CA TYR A 24 -37.50 -12.51 14.78
C TYR A 24 -36.87 -13.74 15.48
N LEU A 25 -36.49 -13.60 16.75
CA LEU A 25 -35.87 -14.68 17.53
C LEU A 25 -36.85 -15.85 17.77
N SER A 26 -38.11 -15.56 18.08
CA SER A 26 -39.15 -16.56 18.18
C SER A 26 -39.36 -17.36 16.90
N HIS A 27 -39.31 -16.66 15.73
CA HIS A 27 -39.40 -17.30 14.41
C HIS A 27 -38.24 -18.26 14.13
N LEU A 28 -37.07 -17.98 14.71
CA LEU A 28 -35.90 -18.86 14.66
C LEU A 28 -35.97 -20.03 15.67
N GLY A 29 -37.06 -20.13 16.48
CA GLY A 29 -37.24 -21.17 17.47
C GLY A 29 -36.57 -20.88 18.81
N ILE A 30 -36.15 -19.66 19.08
CA ILE A 30 -35.58 -19.24 20.36
C ILE A 30 -36.72 -18.75 21.27
N ASN A 31 -36.97 -19.44 22.38
CA ASN A 31 -38.04 -19.11 23.30
C ASN A 31 -37.70 -17.87 24.15
N GLU A 32 -38.70 -17.03 24.45
CA GLU A 32 -38.53 -15.84 25.26
C GLU A 32 -37.96 -16.11 26.68
N GLU A 33 -38.25 -17.24 27.25
CA GLU A 33 -37.74 -17.65 28.58
C GLU A 33 -36.22 -17.83 28.65
N HIS A 34 -35.57 -18.00 27.51
CA HIS A 34 -34.10 -18.09 27.36
C HIS A 34 -33.43 -16.75 27.05
N LEU A 35 -34.24 -15.69 26.82
CA LEU A 35 -33.72 -14.40 26.39
C LEU A 35 -33.44 -13.48 27.58
N VAL A 36 -32.30 -12.82 27.53
CA VAL A 36 -31.90 -11.74 28.44
C VAL A 36 -31.58 -10.52 27.59
N PHE A 37 -32.15 -9.38 27.98
CA PHE A 37 -31.88 -8.08 27.36
C PHE A 37 -31.02 -7.26 28.30
N LEU A 38 -29.94 -6.69 27.77
CA LEU A 38 -29.01 -5.81 28.48
C LEU A 38 -28.99 -4.43 27.86
N GLU A 39 -29.22 -3.40 28.66
CA GLU A 39 -29.08 -2.01 28.20
C GLU A 39 -27.61 -1.60 28.17
N ASP A 40 -27.23 -0.93 27.08
CA ASP A 40 -25.90 -0.37 26.87
C ASP A 40 -25.97 0.96 26.09
N VAL A 41 -24.83 1.57 25.86
CA VAL A 41 -24.65 2.77 25.02
C VAL A 41 -23.66 2.46 23.91
N TRP A 42 -24.13 2.50 22.69
CA TRP A 42 -23.28 2.37 21.51
C TRP A 42 -22.78 3.74 21.04
N ALA A 43 -21.49 3.85 20.69
CA ALA A 43 -20.89 5.03 20.08
C ALA A 43 -19.96 4.64 18.92
N GLY A 44 -20.09 5.33 17.78
CA GLY A 44 -19.26 5.10 16.61
C GLY A 44 -19.52 6.11 15.50
N GLY A 45 -18.49 6.46 14.72
CA GLY A 45 -18.60 7.37 13.59
C GLY A 45 -19.07 8.79 13.94
N GLY A 46 -18.82 9.25 15.17
CA GLY A 46 -19.28 10.56 15.68
C GLY A 46 -20.74 10.60 16.09
N ASN A 47 -21.45 9.45 16.09
CA ASN A 47 -22.82 9.33 16.55
C ASN A 47 -22.89 8.36 17.73
N PHE A 48 -23.87 8.53 18.60
CA PHE A 48 -24.10 7.61 19.70
C PHE A 48 -25.60 7.55 20.08
N GLY A 49 -25.93 6.53 20.86
CA GLY A 49 -27.28 6.37 21.41
C GLY A 49 -27.40 5.14 22.28
N PRO A 50 -28.53 5.00 22.99
CA PRO A 50 -28.81 3.80 23.76
C PRO A 50 -28.89 2.59 22.83
N CYS A 51 -28.47 1.46 23.33
CA CYS A 51 -28.57 0.20 22.63
C CYS A 51 -29.17 -0.85 23.57
N ILE A 52 -29.73 -1.87 22.99
CA ILE A 52 -30.16 -3.05 23.73
C ILE A 52 -29.53 -4.28 23.09
N GLU A 53 -28.79 -5.02 23.86
CA GLU A 53 -28.20 -6.30 23.49
C GLU A 53 -29.12 -7.44 23.91
N TYR A 54 -29.20 -8.48 23.08
CA TYR A 54 -30.00 -9.64 23.38
C TYR A 54 -29.19 -10.93 23.39
N PHE A 55 -29.35 -11.68 24.46
CA PHE A 55 -28.63 -12.91 24.75
C PHE A 55 -29.61 -14.06 24.82
N ALA A 56 -29.20 -15.26 24.41
CA ALA A 56 -29.90 -16.49 24.67
C ALA A 56 -28.93 -17.47 25.36
N ASP A 57 -29.33 -17.99 26.53
CA ASP A 57 -28.52 -18.89 27.34
C ASP A 57 -27.09 -18.39 27.60
N GLY A 58 -26.91 -17.08 27.72
CA GLY A 58 -25.64 -16.42 27.95
C GLY A 58 -24.81 -16.11 26.69
N LEU A 59 -25.29 -16.50 25.49
CA LEU A 59 -24.68 -16.11 24.22
C LEU A 59 -25.33 -14.87 23.69
N GLU A 60 -24.55 -13.80 23.48
CA GLU A 60 -25.00 -12.60 22.75
C GLU A 60 -25.33 -12.97 21.31
N LEU A 61 -26.55 -12.71 20.88
CA LEU A 61 -27.01 -12.98 19.52
C LEU A 61 -26.98 -11.76 18.63
N GLY A 62 -27.10 -10.57 19.21
CA GLY A 62 -27.10 -9.32 18.51
C GLY A 62 -27.52 -8.13 19.38
N ASN A 63 -27.63 -6.99 18.74
CA ASN A 63 -28.06 -5.75 19.39
C ASN A 63 -28.97 -4.91 18.52
N CYS A 64 -29.70 -4.01 19.15
CA CYS A 64 -30.49 -2.97 18.49
C CYS A 64 -30.03 -1.60 18.98
N VAL A 65 -29.37 -0.85 18.10
CA VAL A 65 -28.82 0.47 18.39
C VAL A 65 -29.80 1.55 17.99
N PHE A 66 -30.05 2.50 18.88
CA PHE A 66 -30.90 3.66 18.67
C PHE A 66 -30.05 4.91 18.52
N MET A 67 -29.49 5.13 17.32
CA MET A 67 -28.66 6.30 17.05
C MET A 67 -29.48 7.58 17.16
N GLN A 68 -29.24 8.34 18.20
CA GLN A 68 -30.06 9.49 18.58
C GLN A 68 -29.26 10.78 18.67
N TYR A 69 -27.97 10.72 18.94
CA TYR A 69 -27.13 11.87 19.24
C TYR A 69 -25.89 11.91 18.34
N GLU A 70 -25.42 13.12 18.07
CA GLU A 70 -24.15 13.43 17.42
C GLU A 70 -23.19 14.01 18.43
N GLU A 71 -21.96 13.54 18.46
CA GLU A 71 -20.88 14.08 19.29
C GLU A 71 -20.31 15.35 18.65
N LEU A 72 -20.18 16.41 19.44
CA LEU A 72 -19.61 17.69 19.03
C LEU A 72 -18.30 17.98 19.76
N PRO A 73 -17.41 18.84 19.21
CA PRO A 73 -16.16 19.20 19.87
C PRO A 73 -16.37 19.74 21.30
N GLY A 74 -15.50 19.32 22.21
CA GLY A 74 -15.58 19.71 23.62
C GLY A 74 -16.53 18.91 24.47
N GLY A 75 -16.88 17.67 24.08
CA GLY A 75 -17.74 16.76 24.85
C GLY A 75 -19.21 17.16 24.89
N LYS A 76 -19.62 18.01 23.95
CA LYS A 76 -21.05 18.38 23.78
C LYS A 76 -21.72 17.40 22.85
N SER A 77 -23.05 17.29 22.99
CA SER A 77 -23.86 16.45 22.10
C SER A 77 -25.04 17.24 21.57
N ARG A 78 -25.53 16.81 20.41
CA ARG A 78 -26.73 17.34 19.77
C ARG A 78 -27.63 16.19 19.33
N GLU A 79 -28.92 16.32 19.50
CA GLU A 79 -29.87 15.35 19.00
C GLU A 79 -29.92 15.37 17.48
N LEU A 80 -29.87 14.17 16.87
CA LEU A 80 -29.93 14.02 15.41
C LEU A 80 -31.32 14.39 14.87
N SER A 81 -31.34 15.07 13.77
CA SER A 81 -32.61 15.39 13.02
C SER A 81 -33.21 14.13 12.39
N THR A 82 -32.42 13.14 12.09
CA THR A 82 -32.84 11.82 11.63
C THR A 82 -32.31 10.78 12.60
N LYS A 83 -33.20 10.14 13.32
CA LYS A 83 -32.88 9.05 14.26
C LYS A 83 -32.88 7.73 13.49
N VAL A 84 -31.92 6.90 13.79
CA VAL A 84 -31.75 5.61 13.10
C VAL A 84 -31.82 4.46 14.11
N ILE A 85 -32.60 3.45 13.76
CA ILE A 85 -32.52 2.14 14.40
C ILE A 85 -31.60 1.29 13.53
N ASP A 86 -30.57 0.75 14.14
CA ASP A 86 -29.62 -0.15 13.49
C ASP A 86 -29.54 -1.45 14.30
N MET A 87 -30.18 -2.50 13.78
CA MET A 87 -30.18 -3.82 14.37
C MET A 87 -29.09 -4.65 13.71
N GLY A 88 -28.22 -5.26 14.51
CA GLY A 88 -27.19 -6.20 14.10
C GLY A 88 -27.39 -7.55 14.78
N ALA A 89 -27.36 -8.62 13.99
CA ALA A 89 -27.40 -10.00 14.51
C ALA A 89 -26.19 -10.80 14.03
N GLY A 90 -25.59 -11.57 14.94
CA GLY A 90 -24.46 -12.43 14.63
C GLY A 90 -24.90 -13.67 13.88
N LEU A 91 -24.76 -13.69 12.54
CA LEU A 91 -25.14 -14.83 11.72
C LEU A 91 -24.52 -16.15 12.20
N GLU A 92 -23.24 -16.13 12.53
CA GLU A 92 -22.51 -17.30 13.02
C GLU A 92 -22.95 -17.70 14.44
N ARG A 93 -23.31 -16.75 15.30
CA ARG A 93 -23.84 -17.00 16.64
C ARG A 93 -25.24 -17.60 16.57
N LEU A 94 -26.09 -17.12 15.68
CA LEU A 94 -27.42 -17.71 15.43
C LEU A 94 -27.29 -19.14 14.89
N ALA A 95 -26.41 -19.40 13.94
CA ALA A 95 -26.13 -20.74 13.47
C ALA A 95 -25.58 -21.64 14.58
N TRP A 96 -24.72 -21.11 15.44
CA TRP A 96 -24.12 -21.83 16.56
C TRP A 96 -25.17 -22.29 17.56
N ILE A 97 -26.02 -21.37 18.05
CA ILE A 97 -27.04 -21.72 19.05
C ILE A 97 -28.09 -22.69 18.50
N THR A 98 -28.49 -22.51 17.24
CA THR A 98 -29.49 -23.40 16.61
C THR A 98 -28.96 -24.81 16.33
N HIS A 99 -27.66 -25.00 16.22
CA HIS A 99 -27.03 -26.32 16.09
C HIS A 99 -26.70 -26.96 17.41
N GLY A 100 -26.67 -26.21 18.50
CA GLY A 100 -26.33 -26.72 19.84
C GLY A 100 -24.92 -27.29 19.96
N SER A 101 -23.97 -26.80 19.14
CA SER A 101 -22.57 -27.23 19.17
C SER A 101 -21.82 -26.57 20.34
N PRO A 102 -20.83 -27.27 20.98
CA PRO A 102 -20.03 -26.65 22.02
C PRO A 102 -19.18 -25.48 21.55
N ILE A 103 -18.90 -25.37 20.24
CA ILE A 103 -18.14 -24.29 19.61
C ILE A 103 -18.74 -23.91 18.25
N SER A 104 -18.51 -22.69 17.81
CA SER A 104 -19.00 -22.19 16.53
C SER A 104 -18.14 -22.62 15.32
N TYR A 105 -16.87 -22.95 15.52
CA TYR A 105 -15.88 -23.07 14.44
C TYR A 105 -16.18 -24.16 13.41
N GLY A 106 -16.67 -25.32 13.83
CA GLY A 106 -17.06 -26.40 12.94
C GLY A 106 -18.24 -26.01 12.03
N ILE A 107 -19.17 -25.20 12.54
CA ILE A 107 -20.33 -24.71 11.80
C ILE A 107 -19.91 -23.61 10.84
N THR A 108 -19.12 -22.63 11.33
CA THR A 108 -18.69 -21.46 10.58
C THR A 108 -17.74 -21.80 9.43
N PHE A 109 -16.82 -22.75 9.64
CA PHE A 109 -15.75 -23.06 8.71
C PHE A 109 -15.91 -24.41 7.99
N GLY A 110 -16.73 -25.31 8.51
CA GLY A 110 -17.07 -26.60 7.90
C GLY A 110 -15.84 -27.41 7.47
N ALA A 111 -15.85 -27.89 6.25
CA ALA A 111 -14.78 -28.72 5.67
C ALA A 111 -13.38 -28.07 5.66
N ALA A 112 -13.27 -26.76 5.82
CA ALA A 112 -11.97 -26.08 5.93
C ALA A 112 -11.24 -26.47 7.24
N VAL A 113 -11.98 -26.58 8.36
CA VAL A 113 -11.41 -27.07 9.61
C VAL A 113 -11.05 -28.55 9.48
N ASP A 114 -11.88 -29.37 8.84
CA ASP A 114 -11.61 -30.79 8.65
C ASP A 114 -10.29 -31.00 7.87
N GLU A 115 -10.05 -30.21 6.81
CA GLU A 115 -8.81 -30.29 6.02
C GLU A 115 -7.58 -29.88 6.85
N LEU A 116 -7.69 -28.84 7.66
CA LEU A 116 -6.63 -28.40 8.57
C LEU A 116 -6.33 -29.44 9.66
N MET A 117 -7.35 -29.98 10.31
CA MET A 117 -7.22 -31.02 11.33
C MET A 117 -6.56 -32.28 10.77
N LYS A 118 -6.96 -32.73 9.57
CA LYS A 118 -6.39 -33.89 8.91
C LYS A 118 -4.89 -33.73 8.63
N LYS A 119 -4.46 -32.53 8.24
CA LYS A 119 -3.06 -32.23 7.90
C LYS A 119 -2.20 -31.99 9.12
N SER A 120 -2.70 -31.25 10.09
CA SER A 120 -1.95 -30.93 11.32
C SER A 120 -1.76 -32.14 12.22
N GLY A 121 -2.60 -33.15 12.12
CA GLY A 121 -2.59 -34.30 13.04
C GLY A 121 -2.99 -33.95 14.48
N VAL A 122 -3.53 -32.76 14.73
CA VAL A 122 -4.00 -32.31 16.03
C VAL A 122 -5.15 -33.22 16.48
N LYS A 123 -5.05 -33.76 17.70
CA LYS A 123 -6.10 -34.56 18.33
C LYS A 123 -6.27 -34.07 19.74
N VAL A 124 -7.50 -33.84 20.12
CA VAL A 124 -7.87 -33.46 21.48
C VAL A 124 -8.89 -34.48 22.02
N ASP A 125 -8.71 -34.90 23.26
CA ASP A 125 -9.69 -35.75 23.91
C ASP A 125 -11.05 -35.04 24.04
N GLU A 126 -12.11 -35.68 23.57
CA GLU A 126 -13.45 -35.07 23.47
C GLU A 126 -13.99 -34.64 24.86
N LYS A 127 -13.71 -35.39 25.91
CA LYS A 127 -14.17 -35.06 27.28
C LYS A 127 -13.45 -33.80 27.79
N ILE A 128 -12.14 -33.77 27.62
CA ILE A 128 -11.32 -32.58 27.97
C ILE A 128 -11.77 -31.38 27.17
N PHE A 129 -12.01 -31.55 25.86
CA PHE A 129 -12.48 -30.51 24.99
C PHE A 129 -13.83 -29.93 25.41
N LEU A 130 -14.82 -30.78 25.71
CA LEU A 130 -16.14 -30.34 26.15
C LEU A 130 -16.09 -29.60 27.50
N GLN A 131 -15.24 -30.05 28.42
CA GLN A 131 -15.04 -29.34 29.68
C GLN A 131 -14.35 -28.00 29.51
N TYR A 132 -13.30 -27.94 28.66
CA TYR A 132 -12.60 -26.70 28.32
C TYR A 132 -13.54 -25.69 27.63
N ALA A 133 -14.34 -26.12 26.67
CA ALA A 133 -15.27 -25.26 25.93
C ALA A 133 -16.25 -24.54 26.88
N LYS A 134 -16.70 -25.21 27.96
CA LYS A 134 -17.57 -24.59 28.98
C LYS A 134 -16.89 -23.51 29.82
N LEU A 135 -15.58 -23.58 29.97
CA LEU A 135 -14.79 -22.68 30.81
C LEU A 135 -14.08 -21.59 30.03
N SER A 136 -13.82 -21.82 28.74
CA SER A 136 -12.98 -20.95 27.90
C SER A 136 -13.57 -19.56 27.66
N GLY A 137 -14.87 -19.35 27.88
CA GLY A 137 -15.49 -18.03 27.79
C GLY A 137 -14.91 -17.01 28.78
N SER A 138 -14.36 -17.47 29.92
CA SER A 138 -13.68 -16.61 30.89
C SER A 138 -12.28 -16.15 30.45
N LEU A 139 -11.76 -16.64 29.30
CA LEU A 139 -10.49 -16.20 28.71
C LEU A 139 -10.65 -15.01 27.73
N ASN A 140 -11.61 -14.14 27.99
CA ASN A 140 -11.81 -12.95 27.16
C ASN A 140 -10.71 -11.92 27.40
N THR A 141 -9.90 -11.65 26.35
CA THR A 141 -8.77 -10.70 26.42
C THR A 141 -9.18 -9.25 26.61
N ASP A 142 -10.43 -8.92 26.34
CA ASP A 142 -10.96 -7.55 26.47
C ASP A 142 -11.48 -7.29 27.91
N GLU A 143 -11.78 -8.34 28.69
CA GLU A 143 -12.36 -8.25 30.04
C GLU A 143 -11.39 -8.70 31.14
N VAL A 144 -10.38 -9.51 30.79
CA VAL A 144 -9.48 -10.14 31.78
C VAL A 144 -8.08 -9.50 31.66
N GLU A 145 -7.63 -8.84 32.74
CA GLU A 145 -6.30 -8.22 32.80
C GLU A 145 -5.16 -9.27 32.84
N ASP A 146 -5.36 -10.38 33.52
CA ASP A 146 -4.35 -11.45 33.66
C ASP A 146 -4.89 -12.81 33.15
N ILE A 147 -4.73 -12.98 31.83
CA ILE A 147 -5.12 -14.21 31.13
C ILE A 147 -4.33 -15.44 31.62
N ALA A 148 -3.05 -15.25 31.99
CA ALA A 148 -2.25 -16.35 32.49
C ALA A 148 -2.77 -16.88 33.79
N ALA A 149 -3.18 -16.01 34.72
CA ALA A 149 -3.80 -16.40 35.98
C ALA A 149 -5.16 -17.09 35.76
N GLU A 150 -5.99 -16.60 34.84
CA GLU A 150 -7.28 -17.19 34.52
C GLU A 150 -7.12 -18.57 33.86
N ARG A 151 -6.16 -18.71 32.95
CA ARG A 151 -5.79 -19.98 32.33
C ARG A 151 -5.38 -21.03 33.39
N GLU A 152 -4.58 -20.62 34.38
CA GLU A 152 -4.16 -21.50 35.47
C GLU A 152 -5.34 -21.97 36.34
N LYS A 153 -6.37 -21.12 36.54
CA LYS A 153 -7.60 -21.52 37.22
C LYS A 153 -8.38 -22.58 36.43
N ILE A 154 -8.51 -22.38 35.10
CA ILE A 154 -9.17 -23.37 34.23
C ILE A 154 -8.38 -24.68 34.24
N ALA A 155 -7.07 -24.63 34.10
CA ALA A 155 -6.22 -25.81 34.11
C ALA A 155 -6.40 -26.64 35.42
N LYS A 156 -6.42 -25.96 36.56
CA LYS A 156 -6.71 -26.63 37.88
C LYS A 156 -8.08 -27.29 37.92
N GLN A 157 -9.12 -26.66 37.34
CA GLN A 157 -10.46 -27.27 37.28
C GLN A 157 -10.48 -28.52 36.40
N LEU A 158 -9.62 -28.55 35.37
CA LEU A 158 -9.45 -29.70 34.46
C LEU A 158 -8.46 -30.75 35.02
N GLY A 159 -7.85 -30.50 36.17
CA GLY A 159 -6.90 -31.42 36.80
C GLY A 159 -5.54 -31.46 36.16
N MET A 160 -5.10 -30.36 35.51
CA MET A 160 -3.83 -30.23 34.82
C MET A 160 -3.13 -28.89 35.15
N THR A 161 -1.93 -28.70 34.66
CA THR A 161 -1.18 -27.44 34.75
C THR A 161 -1.52 -26.53 33.58
N GLY A 162 -1.27 -25.21 33.72
CA GLY A 162 -1.42 -24.25 32.63
C GLY A 162 -0.57 -24.56 31.38
N GLU A 163 0.63 -25.12 31.60
CA GLU A 163 1.51 -25.56 30.49
C GLU A 163 0.95 -26.77 29.73
N GLU A 164 0.39 -27.76 30.46
CA GLU A 164 -0.29 -28.91 29.84
C GLU A 164 -1.52 -28.46 29.07
N LEU A 165 -2.34 -27.56 29.64
CA LEU A 165 -3.48 -26.97 28.95
C LEU A 165 -3.07 -26.28 27.63
N LEU A 166 -2.04 -25.45 27.67
CA LEU A 166 -1.52 -24.79 26.49
C LEU A 166 -1.03 -25.80 25.44
N SER A 167 -0.27 -26.82 25.84
CA SER A 167 0.26 -27.81 24.91
C SER A 167 -0.83 -28.59 24.16
N ILE A 168 -2.01 -28.75 24.78
CA ILE A 168 -3.17 -29.44 24.19
C ILE A 168 -3.94 -28.50 23.26
N PHE A 169 -4.21 -27.26 23.71
CA PHE A 169 -5.18 -26.39 23.05
C PHE A 169 -4.55 -25.36 22.09
N GLN A 170 -3.29 -24.96 22.28
CA GLN A 170 -2.64 -24.02 21.33
C GLN A 170 -2.62 -24.51 19.89
N PRO A 171 -2.25 -25.79 19.59
CA PRO A 171 -2.31 -26.27 18.22
C PRO A 171 -3.72 -26.27 17.63
N LEU A 172 -4.74 -26.54 18.47
CA LEU A 172 -6.14 -26.49 18.06
C LEU A 172 -6.61 -25.07 17.79
N HIS A 173 -6.23 -24.11 18.65
CA HIS A 173 -6.50 -22.69 18.43
C HIS A 173 -5.83 -22.18 17.13
N ALA A 174 -4.60 -22.66 16.85
CA ALA A 174 -3.92 -22.34 15.61
C ALA A 174 -4.67 -22.85 14.36
N VAL A 175 -5.28 -24.05 14.42
CA VAL A 175 -6.13 -24.57 13.36
C VAL A 175 -7.33 -23.66 13.11
N TYR A 176 -8.05 -23.26 14.16
CA TYR A 176 -9.21 -22.36 14.03
C TYR A 176 -8.82 -20.98 13.55
N ALA A 177 -7.72 -20.43 14.06
CA ALA A 177 -7.18 -19.15 13.60
C ALA A 177 -6.79 -19.20 12.13
N CYS A 178 -6.16 -20.26 11.65
CA CYS A 178 -5.83 -20.44 10.24
C CYS A 178 -7.10 -20.51 9.37
N ALA A 179 -8.14 -21.21 9.82
CA ALA A 179 -9.41 -21.27 9.11
C ALA A 179 -10.05 -19.87 8.99
N ASP A 180 -10.11 -19.11 10.08
CA ASP A 180 -10.67 -17.77 10.12
C ASP A 180 -9.88 -16.79 9.25
N HIS A 181 -8.55 -16.77 9.39
CA HIS A 181 -7.68 -15.92 8.58
C HIS A 181 -7.85 -16.20 7.10
N LEU A 182 -7.86 -17.46 6.67
CA LEU A 182 -7.99 -17.82 5.26
C LEU A 182 -9.40 -17.52 4.71
N LYS A 183 -10.46 -17.67 5.52
CA LYS A 183 -11.81 -17.19 5.19
C LYS A 183 -11.80 -15.69 4.92
N THR A 184 -11.20 -14.91 5.83
CA THR A 184 -11.07 -13.44 5.69
C THR A 184 -10.32 -13.06 4.42
N ILE A 185 -9.21 -13.72 4.12
CA ILE A 185 -8.44 -13.50 2.88
C ILE A 185 -9.28 -13.83 1.65
N LEU A 186 -10.06 -14.90 1.67
CA LEU A 186 -10.92 -15.28 0.54
C LEU A 186 -11.97 -14.19 0.26
N PHE A 187 -12.69 -13.73 1.28
CA PHE A 187 -13.69 -12.68 1.13
C PHE A 187 -13.08 -11.37 0.62
N THR A 188 -12.05 -10.88 1.31
CA THR A 188 -11.44 -9.60 0.98
C THR A 188 -10.78 -9.60 -0.40
N SER A 189 -10.10 -10.70 -0.78
CA SER A 189 -9.53 -10.84 -2.12
C SER A 189 -10.59 -10.92 -3.22
N THR A 190 -11.74 -11.55 -2.92
CA THR A 190 -12.88 -11.61 -3.86
C THR A 190 -13.47 -10.23 -4.09
N ASP A 191 -13.54 -9.39 -3.05
CA ASP A 191 -14.02 -8.01 -3.12
C ASP A 191 -12.97 -7.01 -3.61
N GLY A 192 -11.73 -7.46 -3.85
CA GLY A 192 -10.65 -6.67 -4.45
C GLY A 192 -9.70 -6.01 -3.45
N MET A 193 -9.83 -6.27 -2.15
CA MET A 193 -8.88 -5.79 -1.15
C MET A 193 -7.67 -6.73 -1.06
N LEU A 194 -6.47 -6.15 -1.08
CA LEU A 194 -5.20 -6.89 -1.09
C LEU A 194 -4.33 -6.54 0.11
N PRO A 195 -3.45 -7.46 0.57
CA PRO A 195 -2.45 -7.15 1.58
C PRO A 195 -1.53 -5.99 1.13
N SER A 196 -1.32 -5.04 2.05
CA SER A 196 -0.48 -3.86 1.82
C SER A 196 0.28 -3.46 3.10
N ASN A 197 0.97 -2.30 3.08
CA ASN A 197 1.72 -1.79 4.24
C ASN A 197 0.92 -0.80 5.11
N SER A 198 -0.34 -0.52 4.76
CA SER A 198 -1.16 0.47 5.48
C SER A 198 -2.63 0.09 5.51
N GLY A 199 -3.38 0.64 6.47
CA GLY A 199 -4.82 0.47 6.60
C GLY A 199 -5.27 -0.98 6.70
N GLY A 200 -6.45 -1.30 6.17
CA GLY A 200 -7.01 -2.66 6.17
C GLY A 200 -6.12 -3.70 5.47
N GLY A 201 -5.37 -3.31 4.44
CA GLY A 201 -4.43 -4.22 3.76
C GLY A 201 -3.25 -4.65 4.66
N TYR A 202 -2.84 -3.80 5.60
CA TYR A 202 -1.85 -4.18 6.62
C TYR A 202 -2.39 -5.27 7.54
N ASN A 203 -3.65 -5.16 7.96
CA ASN A 203 -4.30 -6.18 8.79
C ASN A 203 -4.36 -7.53 8.05
N LEU A 204 -4.67 -7.53 6.74
CA LEU A 204 -4.65 -8.75 5.93
C LEU A 204 -3.25 -9.38 5.88
N ARG A 205 -2.22 -8.58 5.73
CA ARG A 205 -0.83 -9.06 5.78
C ARG A 205 -0.48 -9.65 7.13
N MET A 206 -0.93 -9.01 8.21
CA MET A 206 -0.68 -9.45 9.57
C MET A 206 -1.28 -10.82 9.85
N ILE A 207 -2.56 -11.04 9.48
CA ILE A 207 -3.21 -12.36 9.69
C ILE A 207 -2.58 -13.46 8.83
N LEU A 208 -2.13 -13.15 7.60
CA LEU A 208 -1.39 -14.11 6.78
C LEU A 208 -0.04 -14.51 7.39
N ARG A 209 0.73 -13.53 7.86
CA ARG A 209 2.02 -13.83 8.53
C ARG A 209 1.83 -14.66 9.78
N ARG A 210 0.77 -14.38 10.54
CA ARG A 210 0.40 -15.18 11.71
C ARG A 210 0.02 -16.61 11.31
N THR A 211 -0.73 -16.76 10.22
CA THR A 211 -1.06 -18.09 9.66
C THR A 211 0.18 -18.87 9.26
N PHE A 212 1.15 -18.22 8.59
CA PHE A 212 2.42 -18.85 8.24
C PHE A 212 3.26 -19.22 9.47
N GLY A 213 3.24 -18.36 10.50
CA GLY A 213 3.89 -18.64 11.77
C GLY A 213 3.30 -19.88 12.47
N PHE A 214 1.98 -20.01 12.52
CA PHE A 214 1.31 -21.19 13.08
C PHE A 214 1.59 -22.46 12.27
N ASP A 215 1.59 -22.37 10.94
CA ASP A 215 1.94 -23.49 10.06
C ASP A 215 3.36 -24.02 10.35
N GLU A 216 4.33 -23.13 10.54
CA GLU A 216 5.71 -23.49 10.89
C GLU A 216 5.85 -24.03 12.33
N GLU A 217 5.28 -23.32 13.32
CA GLU A 217 5.40 -23.62 14.74
C GLU A 217 4.80 -25.01 15.08
N TYR A 218 3.59 -25.25 14.58
CA TYR A 218 2.86 -26.50 14.86
C TYR A 218 3.02 -27.55 13.74
N ARG A 219 3.83 -27.27 12.71
CA ARG A 219 4.12 -28.18 11.57
C ARG A 219 2.84 -28.71 10.91
N MET A 220 1.87 -27.82 10.72
CA MET A 220 0.54 -28.20 10.27
C MET A 220 0.50 -28.62 8.79
N ASN A 221 1.53 -28.26 7.99
CA ASN A 221 1.61 -28.57 6.56
C ASN A 221 0.36 -28.13 5.79
N VAL A 222 -0.08 -26.90 6.01
CA VAL A 222 -1.32 -26.35 5.46
C VAL A 222 -1.28 -26.32 3.94
N ASP A 223 -2.28 -26.96 3.34
CA ASP A 223 -2.60 -26.81 1.91
C ASP A 223 -3.56 -25.62 1.75
N TYR A 224 -2.97 -24.41 1.63
CA TYR A 224 -3.74 -23.17 1.57
C TYR A 224 -4.80 -23.15 0.46
N ALA A 225 -4.48 -23.72 -0.72
CA ALA A 225 -5.39 -23.77 -1.83
C ALA A 225 -6.63 -24.59 -1.48
N LYS A 226 -6.45 -25.79 -0.91
CA LYS A 226 -7.57 -26.64 -0.51
C LYS A 226 -8.43 -26.03 0.57
N VAL A 227 -7.84 -25.34 1.56
CA VAL A 227 -8.59 -24.67 2.61
C VAL A 227 -9.44 -23.53 2.04
N LEU A 228 -8.89 -22.74 1.11
CA LEU A 228 -9.64 -21.68 0.40
C LEU A 228 -10.78 -22.25 -0.45
N GLU A 229 -10.53 -23.35 -1.18
CA GLU A 229 -11.56 -24.05 -1.95
C GLU A 229 -12.66 -24.63 -1.04
N ALA A 230 -12.28 -25.20 0.12
CA ALA A 230 -13.22 -25.73 1.10
C ALA A 230 -14.14 -24.64 1.65
N HIS A 231 -13.59 -23.45 1.99
CA HIS A 231 -14.41 -22.29 2.38
C HIS A 231 -15.37 -21.84 1.29
N ALA A 232 -14.88 -21.70 0.04
CA ALA A 232 -15.74 -21.31 -1.07
C ALA A 232 -16.84 -22.31 -1.34
N HIS A 233 -16.57 -23.62 -1.16
CA HIS A 233 -17.56 -24.68 -1.30
C HIS A 233 -18.58 -24.67 -0.14
N HIS A 234 -18.14 -24.51 1.11
CA HIS A 234 -19.00 -24.45 2.28
C HIS A 234 -19.99 -23.30 2.22
N LEU A 235 -19.52 -22.13 1.79
CA LEU A 235 -20.30 -20.90 1.74
C LEU A 235 -21.02 -20.62 0.41
N ARG A 236 -21.00 -21.56 -0.54
CA ARG A 236 -21.44 -21.35 -1.94
C ARG A 236 -22.89 -20.91 -2.08
N GLU A 237 -23.78 -21.30 -1.17
CA GLU A 237 -25.20 -20.96 -1.23
C GLU A 237 -25.45 -19.51 -0.79
N LEU A 238 -24.72 -19.05 0.23
CA LEU A 238 -24.80 -17.68 0.73
C LEU A 238 -23.94 -16.70 -0.08
N PHE A 239 -22.75 -17.13 -0.49
CA PHE A 239 -21.75 -16.29 -1.15
C PHE A 239 -21.20 -16.96 -2.42
N PRO A 240 -22.01 -17.11 -3.49
CA PRO A 240 -21.60 -17.86 -4.70
C PRO A 240 -20.40 -17.26 -5.43
N LYS A 241 -20.14 -15.96 -5.29
CA LYS A 241 -19.00 -15.26 -5.89
C LYS A 241 -17.64 -15.67 -5.31
N LEU A 242 -17.59 -16.26 -4.12
CA LEU A 242 -16.32 -16.69 -3.51
C LEU A 242 -15.56 -17.68 -4.39
N LYS A 243 -16.28 -18.52 -5.15
CA LYS A 243 -15.67 -19.45 -6.11
C LYS A 243 -14.80 -18.72 -7.16
N GLU A 244 -15.24 -17.57 -7.61
CA GLU A 244 -14.50 -16.74 -8.58
C GLU A 244 -13.26 -16.10 -7.97
N GLY A 245 -13.29 -15.84 -6.65
CA GLY A 245 -12.20 -15.24 -5.88
C GLY A 245 -11.07 -16.21 -5.51
N VAL A 246 -11.33 -17.53 -5.49
CA VAL A 246 -10.35 -18.54 -5.07
C VAL A 246 -9.01 -18.43 -5.79
N PRO A 247 -8.92 -18.31 -7.12
CA PRO A 247 -7.63 -18.18 -7.81
C PRO A 247 -6.84 -16.95 -7.37
N THR A 248 -7.53 -15.83 -7.15
CA THR A 248 -6.88 -14.60 -6.66
C THR A 248 -6.38 -14.78 -5.24
N ALA A 249 -7.19 -15.35 -4.34
CA ALA A 249 -6.81 -15.59 -2.95
C ALA A 249 -5.59 -16.53 -2.86
N ILE A 250 -5.55 -17.60 -3.66
CA ILE A 250 -4.38 -18.49 -3.75
C ILE A 250 -3.12 -17.72 -4.16
N ALA A 251 -3.20 -16.94 -5.23
CA ALA A 251 -2.07 -16.16 -5.73
C ALA A 251 -1.58 -15.12 -4.71
N VAL A 252 -2.50 -14.49 -3.97
CA VAL A 252 -2.18 -13.57 -2.86
C VAL A 252 -1.44 -14.29 -1.73
N VAL A 253 -1.94 -15.45 -1.30
CA VAL A 253 -1.31 -16.25 -0.24
C VAL A 253 0.09 -16.71 -0.64
N GLU A 254 0.27 -17.20 -1.86
CA GLU A 254 1.57 -17.63 -2.39
C GLU A 254 2.58 -16.49 -2.45
N GLU A 255 2.17 -15.32 -2.94
CA GLU A 255 3.05 -14.14 -3.00
C GLU A 255 3.42 -13.63 -1.61
N GLU A 256 2.46 -13.56 -0.68
CA GLU A 256 2.75 -13.16 0.71
C GLU A 256 3.62 -14.19 1.45
N LYS A 257 3.45 -15.49 1.17
CA LYS A 257 4.35 -16.55 1.70
C LYS A 257 5.79 -16.37 1.18
N ARG A 258 5.94 -16.05 -0.11
CA ARG A 258 7.25 -15.74 -0.72
C ARG A 258 7.89 -14.51 -0.06
N LYS A 259 7.11 -13.43 0.15
CA LYS A 259 7.58 -12.20 0.84
C LYS A 259 7.95 -12.48 2.29
N TYR A 260 7.15 -13.30 2.99
CA TYR A 260 7.42 -13.73 4.36
C TYR A 260 8.75 -14.48 4.47
N ALA A 261 8.99 -15.45 3.61
CA ALA A 261 10.26 -16.20 3.58
C ALA A 261 11.46 -15.29 3.28
N ALA A 262 11.35 -14.39 2.31
CA ALA A 262 12.38 -13.41 1.98
C ALA A 262 12.64 -12.41 3.14
N GLY A 263 11.58 -12.03 3.86
CA GLY A 263 11.66 -11.19 5.06
C GLY A 263 12.40 -11.88 6.20
N LYS A 264 12.13 -13.17 6.45
CA LYS A 264 12.85 -13.99 7.44
C LYS A 264 14.36 -14.05 7.13
N GLU A 265 14.73 -14.27 5.87
CA GLU A 265 16.16 -14.36 5.47
C GLU A 265 16.89 -13.03 5.72
N LYS A 266 16.30 -11.90 5.31
CA LYS A 266 16.85 -10.57 5.59
C LYS A 266 16.84 -10.23 7.08
N GLY A 267 15.81 -10.65 7.80
CA GLY A 267 15.62 -10.40 9.21
C GLY A 267 16.67 -11.03 10.09
N ARG A 268 17.13 -12.23 9.76
CA ARG A 268 18.17 -12.95 10.52
C ARG A 268 19.42 -12.11 10.73
N GLY A 269 19.90 -11.40 9.70
CA GLY A 269 21.06 -10.52 9.80
C GLY A 269 20.84 -9.33 10.76
N LYS A 270 19.68 -8.68 10.66
CA LYS A 270 19.34 -7.52 11.52
C LYS A 270 19.17 -7.92 12.98
N VAL A 271 18.44 -8.98 13.24
CA VAL A 271 18.20 -9.49 14.59
C VAL A 271 19.50 -9.97 15.20
N SER A 272 20.32 -10.69 14.44
CA SER A 272 21.66 -11.13 14.91
C SER A 272 22.55 -9.96 15.31
N ASN A 273 22.53 -8.86 14.56
CA ASN A 273 23.28 -7.64 14.88
C ASN A 273 22.72 -6.92 16.12
N LEU A 274 21.41 -6.92 16.33
CA LEU A 274 20.78 -6.36 17.53
C LEU A 274 21.17 -7.16 18.78
N LEU A 275 21.06 -8.47 18.70
CA LEU A 275 21.42 -9.39 19.79
C LEU A 275 22.90 -9.33 20.16
N SER A 276 23.80 -9.12 19.17
CA SER A 276 25.25 -9.00 19.41
C SER A 276 25.65 -7.73 20.16
N ARG A 277 24.78 -6.69 20.22
CA ARG A 277 25.01 -5.45 20.95
C ARG A 277 24.74 -5.55 22.46
N GLY A 278 24.25 -6.70 22.94
CA GLY A 278 24.04 -6.97 24.36
C GLY A 278 22.91 -6.17 25.04
N LYS A 279 22.06 -5.50 24.25
CA LYS A 279 20.88 -4.79 24.78
C LYS A 279 19.67 -5.74 24.81
N ALA A 280 18.86 -5.62 25.87
CA ALA A 280 17.56 -6.27 25.94
C ALA A 280 16.68 -5.74 24.79
N ILE A 281 15.99 -6.62 24.08
CA ILE A 281 15.03 -6.27 23.03
C ILE A 281 13.73 -5.87 23.73
N THR A 282 13.30 -4.62 23.53
CA THR A 282 12.07 -4.06 24.11
C THR A 282 10.86 -4.34 23.19
N THR A 283 9.64 -4.15 23.72
CA THR A 283 8.41 -4.23 22.91
C THR A 283 8.42 -3.22 21.75
N ASP A 284 8.99 -2.02 21.95
CA ASP A 284 9.15 -1.03 20.88
C ASP A 284 10.13 -1.46 19.80
N ASP A 285 11.19 -2.18 20.16
CA ASP A 285 12.12 -2.76 19.18
C ASP A 285 11.43 -3.86 18.38
N LEU A 286 10.63 -4.71 19.02
CA LEU A 286 9.80 -5.73 18.37
C LEU A 286 8.81 -5.08 17.39
N ARG A 287 8.14 -4.00 17.82
CA ARG A 287 7.21 -3.25 16.97
C ARG A 287 7.91 -2.68 15.73
N LYS A 288 9.05 -2.02 15.89
CA LYS A 288 9.84 -1.47 14.77
C LYS A 288 10.31 -2.55 13.80
N LEU A 289 10.82 -3.68 14.32
CA LEU A 289 11.23 -4.81 13.48
C LEU A 289 10.06 -5.38 12.68
N TYR A 290 8.89 -5.44 13.29
CA TYR A 290 7.69 -5.96 12.66
C TYR A 290 7.11 -4.99 11.63
N GLU A 291 6.86 -3.71 12.01
CA GLU A 291 6.22 -2.70 11.15
C GLU A 291 7.13 -2.22 10.01
N SER A 292 8.38 -1.87 10.33
CA SER A 292 9.30 -1.26 9.36
C SER A 292 10.05 -2.28 8.52
N ASP A 293 10.43 -3.40 9.11
CA ASP A 293 11.29 -4.41 8.46
C ASP A 293 10.52 -5.68 8.07
N GLY A 294 9.28 -5.82 8.52
CA GLY A 294 8.45 -6.98 8.26
C GLY A 294 8.96 -8.27 8.88
N ILE A 295 9.74 -8.18 9.97
CA ILE A 295 10.34 -9.31 10.66
C ILE A 295 9.34 -9.85 11.69
N PRO A 296 8.91 -11.13 11.59
CA PRO A 296 8.01 -11.72 12.57
C PRO A 296 8.63 -11.75 13.97
N VAL A 297 7.82 -11.45 14.99
CA VAL A 297 8.31 -11.40 16.38
C VAL A 297 8.69 -12.78 16.88
N GLU A 298 8.08 -13.83 16.37
CA GLU A 298 8.40 -15.23 16.63
C GLU A 298 9.83 -15.56 16.16
N LEU A 299 10.24 -15.05 14.98
CA LEU A 299 11.62 -15.18 14.49
C LEU A 299 12.60 -14.47 15.42
N VAL A 300 12.24 -13.30 15.96
CA VAL A 300 13.09 -12.59 16.92
C VAL A 300 13.28 -13.42 18.18
N ALA A 301 12.21 -14.02 18.70
CA ALA A 301 12.27 -14.89 19.88
C ALA A 301 13.07 -16.18 19.61
N GLU A 302 12.90 -16.82 18.45
CA GLU A 302 13.67 -17.99 18.00
C GLU A 302 15.17 -17.70 17.98
N LEU A 303 15.57 -16.64 17.28
CA LEU A 303 16.98 -16.25 17.15
C LEU A 303 17.59 -15.76 18.48
N ALA A 304 16.79 -15.14 19.33
CA ALA A 304 17.22 -14.77 20.68
C ALA A 304 17.48 -16.03 21.54
N LYS A 305 16.58 -17.01 21.48
CA LYS A 305 16.73 -18.29 22.18
C LYS A 305 17.99 -19.06 21.73
N GLU A 306 18.28 -19.07 20.43
CA GLU A 306 19.53 -19.65 19.89
C GLU A 306 20.80 -19.01 20.50
N LYS A 307 20.72 -17.72 20.85
CA LYS A 307 21.82 -16.97 21.48
C LYS A 307 21.75 -16.88 23.00
N GLY A 308 20.85 -17.62 23.64
CA GLY A 308 20.67 -17.63 25.09
C GLY A 308 20.03 -16.34 25.65
N VAL A 309 19.41 -15.50 24.80
CA VAL A 309 18.72 -14.27 25.19
C VAL A 309 17.21 -14.54 25.28
N LYS A 310 16.60 -14.20 26.41
CA LYS A 310 15.14 -14.32 26.57
C LYS A 310 14.47 -13.05 26.09
N VAL A 311 13.61 -13.14 25.08
CA VAL A 311 12.76 -12.05 24.59
C VAL A 311 11.31 -12.37 25.00
N ALA A 312 10.68 -11.47 25.72
CA ALA A 312 9.27 -11.58 26.08
C ALA A 312 8.41 -10.91 25.00
N ILE A 313 7.54 -11.68 24.35
CA ILE A 313 6.53 -11.17 23.43
C ILE A 313 5.27 -10.98 24.25
N PRO A 314 4.69 -9.74 24.36
CA PRO A 314 3.40 -9.55 25.02
C PRO A 314 2.28 -10.38 24.35
N GLU A 315 1.42 -11.02 25.13
CA GLU A 315 0.29 -11.80 24.57
C GLU A 315 -0.66 -10.96 23.71
N ASN A 316 -0.77 -9.68 24.02
CA ASN A 316 -1.55 -8.69 23.26
C ASN A 316 -0.72 -7.93 22.21
N PHE A 317 0.48 -8.42 21.82
CA PHE A 317 1.40 -7.70 20.92
C PHE A 317 0.71 -7.20 19.65
N TYR A 318 -0.08 -8.04 19.01
CA TYR A 318 -0.78 -7.70 17.78
C TYR A 318 -1.93 -6.69 17.96
N SER A 319 -2.52 -6.63 19.17
CA SER A 319 -3.52 -5.61 19.52
C SER A 319 -2.88 -4.22 19.69
N LEU A 320 -1.60 -4.15 20.06
CA LEU A 320 -0.84 -2.91 20.18
C LEU A 320 -0.50 -2.28 18.82
N MET A 321 -0.73 -3.01 17.71
CA MET A 321 -0.48 -2.59 16.33
C MET A 321 -1.66 -1.88 15.68
N LYS A 322 -2.68 -1.45 16.44
CA LYS A 322 -3.80 -0.67 15.90
C LYS A 322 -3.25 0.62 15.30
N ASN A 323 -3.31 0.74 13.97
CA ASN A 323 -3.09 2.02 13.31
C ASN A 323 -4.20 2.96 13.77
N GLU A 324 -3.80 4.10 14.34
CA GLU A 324 -4.67 5.27 14.37
C GLU A 324 -5.05 5.55 12.91
N ASP A 325 -6.33 5.44 12.58
CA ASP A 325 -6.84 5.92 11.30
C ASP A 325 -6.50 7.42 11.24
N GLU A 326 -5.47 7.76 10.49
CA GLU A 326 -5.19 9.14 10.16
C GLU A 326 -6.39 9.64 9.34
N ALA A 327 -7.30 10.32 10.00
CA ALA A 327 -8.21 11.23 9.35
C ALA A 327 -7.31 12.22 8.60
N GLY A 328 -7.27 12.13 7.28
CA GLY A 328 -6.49 13.05 6.46
C GLY A 328 -6.82 14.49 6.85
N PRO A 329 -5.84 15.41 6.81
CA PRO A 329 -6.08 16.79 7.20
C PRO A 329 -7.28 17.32 6.42
N ALA A 330 -8.25 17.89 7.14
CA ALA A 330 -9.38 18.59 6.55
C ALA A 330 -8.80 19.64 5.60
N GLN A 331 -9.17 19.58 4.31
CA GLN A 331 -8.74 20.59 3.34
C GLN A 331 -9.32 21.94 3.82
N GLU A 332 -8.44 22.85 4.21
CA GLU A 332 -8.83 24.22 4.49
C GLU A 332 -9.50 24.82 3.25
N SER A 333 -10.68 25.42 3.43
CA SER A 333 -11.41 26.10 2.39
C SER A 333 -10.55 27.20 1.77
N ARG A 334 -10.32 27.14 0.45
CA ARG A 334 -9.45 28.09 -0.28
C ARG A 334 -10.05 29.47 -0.37
N VAL A 335 -11.38 29.55 -0.43
CA VAL A 335 -12.16 30.79 -0.53
C VAL A 335 -13.51 30.57 0.15
N ASP A 336 -13.94 31.52 0.96
CA ASP A 336 -15.28 31.48 1.52
C ASP A 336 -16.32 31.72 0.40
N VAL A 337 -17.13 30.69 0.15
CA VAL A 337 -18.20 30.69 -0.86
C VAL A 337 -19.60 30.64 -0.24
N GLU A 338 -19.70 30.86 1.07
CA GLU A 338 -20.99 30.89 1.77
C GLU A 338 -21.93 31.95 1.17
N GLY A 339 -23.20 31.58 0.96
CA GLY A 339 -24.22 32.48 0.38
C GLY A 339 -24.24 32.53 -1.17
N HIS A 340 -23.29 31.85 -1.86
CA HIS A 340 -23.34 31.76 -3.33
C HIS A 340 -24.07 30.48 -3.79
N GLU A 341 -24.89 30.64 -4.83
CA GLU A 341 -25.53 29.49 -5.50
C GLU A 341 -24.48 28.62 -6.23
N LYS A 342 -24.80 27.33 -6.42
CA LYS A 342 -23.96 26.42 -7.18
C LYS A 342 -23.83 26.89 -8.63
N THR A 343 -22.62 26.93 -9.17
CA THR A 343 -22.38 27.31 -10.57
C THR A 343 -23.00 26.30 -11.53
N LYS A 344 -23.77 26.80 -12.53
CA LYS A 344 -24.27 25.94 -13.60
C LYS A 344 -23.15 25.47 -14.49
N THR A 345 -23.02 24.15 -14.65
CA THR A 345 -21.92 23.51 -15.38
C THR A 345 -22.30 23.26 -16.84
N LEU A 346 -21.51 23.77 -17.79
CA LEU A 346 -21.68 23.62 -19.24
C LEU A 346 -20.62 22.71 -19.88
N PHE A 347 -19.60 22.31 -19.15
CA PHE A 347 -18.49 21.48 -19.66
C PHE A 347 -18.90 20.04 -20.04
N TYR A 348 -20.11 19.62 -19.68
CA TYR A 348 -20.67 18.33 -20.13
C TYR A 348 -21.37 18.42 -21.50
N ASP A 349 -21.63 19.64 -21.98
CA ASP A 349 -22.37 19.88 -23.25
C ASP A 349 -21.42 20.04 -24.47
N SER A 350 -20.13 19.76 -24.31
CA SER A 350 -19.07 19.97 -25.34
C SER A 350 -18.95 21.42 -25.81
N VAL A 351 -19.28 22.37 -24.94
CA VAL A 351 -19.22 23.81 -25.21
C VAL A 351 -17.84 24.33 -24.87
N GLU A 352 -17.19 25.04 -25.80
CA GLU A 352 -15.88 25.67 -25.63
C GLU A 352 -15.98 27.19 -25.47
N GLU A 353 -17.03 27.83 -26.02
CA GLU A 353 -17.29 29.26 -25.89
C GLU A 353 -18.66 29.45 -25.22
N PHE A 354 -18.77 30.37 -24.28
CA PHE A 354 -19.99 30.59 -23.51
C PHE A 354 -20.05 32.02 -22.98
N ASP A 355 -21.28 32.50 -22.75
CA ASP A 355 -21.53 33.76 -22.06
C ASP A 355 -22.03 33.48 -20.64
N ALA A 356 -21.57 34.29 -19.68
CA ALA A 356 -21.95 34.18 -18.28
C ALA A 356 -21.94 35.56 -17.59
N ASN A 357 -22.52 35.61 -16.37
CA ASN A 357 -22.47 36.81 -15.55
C ASN A 357 -21.48 36.58 -14.37
N VAL A 358 -20.75 37.62 -14.03
CA VAL A 358 -19.87 37.63 -12.84
C VAL A 358 -20.77 37.76 -11.61
N VAL A 359 -20.73 36.77 -10.74
CA VAL A 359 -21.45 36.74 -9.46
C VAL A 359 -20.64 37.43 -8.37
N ALA A 360 -19.34 37.13 -8.31
CA ALA A 360 -18.44 37.76 -7.35
C ALA A 360 -16.98 37.74 -7.85
N VAL A 361 -16.17 38.65 -7.29
CA VAL A 361 -14.72 38.65 -7.43
C VAL A 361 -14.12 38.64 -6.03
N LYS A 362 -13.29 37.64 -5.73
CA LYS A 362 -12.62 37.45 -4.43
C LYS A 362 -11.13 37.21 -4.68
N ASP A 363 -10.32 38.18 -4.31
CA ASP A 363 -8.87 38.18 -4.57
C ASP A 363 -8.56 37.94 -6.06
N LYS A 364 -7.97 36.81 -6.39
CA LYS A 364 -7.65 36.39 -7.78
C LYS A 364 -8.74 35.55 -8.44
N TRP A 365 -9.86 35.29 -7.74
CA TRP A 365 -10.91 34.39 -8.20
C TRP A 365 -12.14 35.12 -8.68
N VAL A 366 -12.62 34.75 -9.85
CA VAL A 366 -13.90 35.17 -10.39
C VAL A 366 -14.90 34.02 -10.28
N ILE A 367 -16.07 34.31 -9.72
CA ILE A 367 -17.21 33.39 -9.63
C ILE A 367 -18.21 33.78 -10.68
N LEU A 368 -18.66 32.79 -11.46
CA LEU A 368 -19.66 32.96 -12.53
C LEU A 368 -20.94 32.20 -12.17
N ASP A 369 -22.09 32.66 -12.72
CA ASP A 369 -23.36 31.93 -12.63
C ASP A 369 -23.37 30.64 -13.43
N SER A 370 -22.62 30.59 -14.54
CA SER A 370 -22.46 29.43 -15.39
C SER A 370 -21.03 29.35 -15.96
N THR A 371 -20.55 28.16 -16.27
CA THR A 371 -19.21 27.98 -16.84
C THR A 371 -19.02 26.69 -17.65
N ALA A 372 -18.29 26.83 -18.75
CA ALA A 372 -17.79 25.69 -19.51
C ALA A 372 -16.39 25.23 -19.06
N PHE A 373 -15.70 25.92 -18.16
CA PHE A 373 -14.41 25.49 -17.61
C PHE A 373 -14.60 24.32 -16.64
N TYR A 374 -13.87 23.23 -16.88
CA TYR A 374 -13.81 22.10 -15.96
C TYR A 374 -12.86 22.41 -14.79
N PRO A 375 -13.35 22.33 -13.54
CA PRO A 375 -12.48 22.46 -12.36
C PRO A 375 -11.70 21.18 -12.12
N GLU A 376 -10.56 21.27 -11.44
CA GLU A 376 -9.81 20.10 -11.02
C GLU A 376 -10.69 19.12 -10.22
N GLY A 377 -10.70 17.86 -10.63
CA GLY A 377 -11.51 16.85 -9.96
C GLY A 377 -11.33 15.44 -10.54
N GLY A 378 -11.48 14.42 -9.69
CA GLY A 378 -11.34 13.02 -10.11
C GLY A 378 -9.99 12.68 -10.76
N GLY A 379 -8.92 13.38 -10.35
CA GLY A 379 -7.59 13.24 -10.93
C GLY A 379 -7.44 13.83 -12.33
N GLN A 380 -8.45 14.51 -12.87
CA GLN A 380 -8.34 15.32 -14.07
C GLN A 380 -7.99 16.75 -13.69
N ILE A 381 -6.93 17.30 -14.31
CA ILE A 381 -6.52 18.69 -14.11
C ILE A 381 -7.56 19.65 -14.70
N PHE A 382 -7.61 20.86 -14.16
CA PHE A 382 -8.49 21.93 -14.60
C PHE A 382 -8.26 22.38 -16.05
N ASP A 383 -9.26 23.01 -16.65
CA ASP A 383 -9.12 23.68 -17.94
C ASP A 383 -8.42 25.04 -17.84
N THR A 384 -7.87 25.46 -18.96
CA THR A 384 -7.34 26.81 -19.16
C THR A 384 -8.05 27.51 -20.33
N GLY A 385 -7.89 28.82 -20.42
CA GLY A 385 -8.51 29.60 -21.49
C GLY A 385 -8.53 31.08 -21.17
N THR A 386 -9.63 31.77 -21.54
CA THR A 386 -9.78 33.21 -21.31
C THR A 386 -11.22 33.58 -20.91
N LEU A 387 -11.35 34.66 -20.13
CA LEU A 387 -12.58 35.38 -19.86
C LEU A 387 -12.43 36.82 -20.39
N ASN A 388 -13.20 37.24 -21.36
CA ASN A 388 -13.04 38.53 -22.06
C ASN A 388 -11.59 38.80 -22.51
N GLY A 389 -10.86 37.73 -22.95
CA GLY A 389 -9.44 37.81 -23.33
C GLY A 389 -8.45 37.77 -22.17
N VAL A 390 -8.89 37.87 -20.91
CA VAL A 390 -8.03 37.71 -19.72
C VAL A 390 -7.77 36.22 -19.47
N LYS A 391 -6.50 35.82 -19.31
CA LYS A 391 -6.12 34.42 -19.10
C LYS A 391 -6.72 33.85 -17.81
N VAL A 392 -7.20 32.60 -17.90
CA VAL A 392 -7.65 31.74 -16.81
C VAL A 392 -6.66 30.58 -16.67
N PRO A 393 -5.65 30.70 -15.79
CA PRO A 393 -4.61 29.66 -15.64
C PRO A 393 -5.03 28.52 -14.71
N ASN A 394 -6.10 28.65 -13.93
CA ASN A 394 -6.52 27.64 -12.95
C ASN A 394 -8.02 27.73 -12.66
N VAL A 395 -8.68 26.59 -12.47
CA VAL A 395 -10.10 26.47 -12.13
C VAL A 395 -10.29 25.45 -11.02
N GLN A 396 -10.95 25.86 -9.95
CA GLN A 396 -11.17 25.03 -8.76
C GLN A 396 -12.65 24.95 -8.41
N LYS A 397 -13.03 24.01 -7.54
CA LYS A 397 -14.42 23.84 -7.08
C LYS A 397 -14.47 23.82 -5.56
N GLU A 398 -15.35 24.63 -4.97
CA GLU A 398 -15.60 24.68 -3.55
C GLU A 398 -17.10 24.61 -3.28
N LYS A 399 -17.59 23.64 -2.53
CA LYS A 399 -19.02 23.43 -2.17
C LYS A 399 -20.01 23.54 -3.34
N GLY A 400 -19.54 23.23 -4.57
CA GLY A 400 -20.37 23.31 -5.79
C GLY A 400 -20.27 24.64 -6.57
N VAL A 401 -19.55 25.63 -6.03
CA VAL A 401 -19.21 26.89 -6.71
C VAL A 401 -17.89 26.69 -7.44
N ILE A 402 -17.81 27.17 -8.70
CA ILE A 402 -16.59 27.06 -9.52
C ILE A 402 -15.85 28.39 -9.50
N LEU A 403 -14.57 28.32 -9.15
CA LEU A 403 -13.66 29.44 -8.95
C LEU A 403 -12.69 29.51 -10.14
N HIS A 404 -12.68 30.66 -10.86
CA HIS A 404 -11.78 30.90 -11.99
C HIS A 404 -10.66 31.83 -11.55
N GLU A 405 -9.42 31.32 -11.45
CA GLU A 405 -8.26 32.17 -11.24
C GLU A 405 -8.01 33.00 -12.51
N VAL A 406 -7.92 34.30 -12.38
CA VAL A 406 -7.70 35.18 -13.53
C VAL A 406 -6.41 35.98 -13.37
N ALA A 407 -5.71 36.21 -14.47
CA ALA A 407 -4.45 36.96 -14.46
C ALA A 407 -4.64 38.44 -14.07
N ASN A 408 -5.81 39.00 -14.29
CA ASN A 408 -6.15 40.38 -13.93
C ASN A 408 -7.57 40.45 -13.34
N PRO A 409 -7.75 40.28 -12.04
CA PRO A 409 -9.06 40.29 -11.38
C PRO A 409 -9.75 41.67 -11.39
N SER A 410 -8.99 42.78 -11.48
CA SER A 410 -9.54 44.14 -11.52
C SER A 410 -10.30 44.45 -12.83
N ALA A 411 -10.18 43.59 -13.84
CA ALA A 411 -10.93 43.68 -15.08
C ALA A 411 -12.41 43.25 -14.94
N PHE A 412 -12.79 42.70 -13.78
CA PHE A 412 -14.12 42.11 -13.55
C PHE A 412 -14.85 42.75 -12.35
N LYS A 413 -16.13 42.92 -12.46
CA LYS A 413 -17.01 43.41 -11.38
C LYS A 413 -18.27 42.54 -11.30
N PRO A 414 -18.83 42.32 -10.11
CA PRO A 414 -20.14 41.67 -9.98
C PRO A 414 -21.19 42.32 -10.90
N GLY A 415 -21.91 41.50 -11.65
CA GLY A 415 -22.90 41.93 -12.63
C GLY A 415 -22.37 42.10 -14.08
N ASP A 416 -21.06 42.04 -14.30
CA ASP A 416 -20.50 42.11 -15.65
C ASP A 416 -20.88 40.86 -16.45
N LYS A 417 -21.17 41.08 -17.74
CA LYS A 417 -21.24 39.98 -18.72
C LYS A 417 -19.88 39.64 -19.25
N VAL A 418 -19.55 38.36 -19.25
CA VAL A 418 -18.27 37.88 -19.74
C VAL A 418 -18.44 36.80 -20.78
N HIS A 419 -17.58 36.84 -21.79
CA HIS A 419 -17.42 35.79 -22.78
C HIS A 419 -16.25 34.90 -22.41
N GLY A 420 -16.54 33.61 -22.14
CA GLY A 420 -15.54 32.58 -21.78
C GLY A 420 -15.17 31.75 -22.99
N LYS A 421 -13.87 31.53 -23.16
CA LYS A 421 -13.30 30.63 -24.18
C LYS A 421 -12.32 29.67 -23.56
N VAL A 422 -12.61 28.37 -23.66
CA VAL A 422 -11.78 27.29 -23.17
C VAL A 422 -10.75 26.88 -24.21
N ASP A 423 -9.56 26.45 -23.79
CA ASP A 423 -8.57 25.81 -24.65
C ASP A 423 -9.06 24.40 -25.04
N GLY A 424 -9.80 24.33 -26.15
CA GLY A 424 -10.43 23.11 -26.64
C GLY A 424 -9.43 22.02 -27.03
N ALA A 425 -8.27 22.41 -27.61
CA ALA A 425 -7.24 21.45 -27.97
C ALA A 425 -6.66 20.74 -26.73
N ARG A 426 -6.35 21.52 -25.70
CA ARG A 426 -5.87 20.98 -24.41
C ARG A 426 -6.93 20.09 -23.74
N ARG A 427 -8.19 20.54 -23.70
CA ARG A 427 -9.30 19.74 -23.15
C ARG A 427 -9.48 18.43 -23.90
N LYS A 428 -9.45 18.43 -25.23
CA LYS A 428 -9.55 17.22 -26.04
C LYS A 428 -8.45 16.22 -25.68
N GLN A 429 -7.20 16.67 -25.58
CA GLN A 429 -6.08 15.82 -25.22
C GLN A 429 -6.24 15.23 -23.80
N ILE A 430 -6.67 16.04 -22.82
CA ILE A 430 -6.97 15.57 -21.46
C ILE A 430 -8.13 14.55 -21.46
N SER A 431 -9.16 14.78 -22.28
CA SER A 431 -10.30 13.85 -22.42
C SER A 431 -9.88 12.52 -23.05
N MET A 432 -8.95 12.52 -24.03
CA MET A 432 -8.34 11.32 -24.57
C MET A 432 -7.59 10.54 -23.49
N HIS A 433 -6.74 11.22 -22.72
CA HIS A 433 -6.04 10.64 -21.59
C HIS A 433 -7.00 10.05 -20.55
N HIS A 434 -8.09 10.76 -20.21
CA HIS A 434 -9.06 10.29 -19.22
C HIS A 434 -9.82 9.05 -19.70
N THR A 435 -10.28 9.05 -20.94
CA THR A 435 -10.98 7.89 -21.51
C THR A 435 -10.06 6.68 -21.64
N ALA A 436 -8.79 6.91 -22.01
CA ALA A 436 -7.80 5.83 -22.05
C ALA A 436 -7.50 5.23 -20.68
N ILE A 437 -7.59 5.99 -19.57
CA ILE A 437 -7.49 5.44 -18.21
C ILE A 437 -8.59 4.41 -17.95
N HIS A 438 -9.85 4.70 -18.33
CA HIS A 438 -10.94 3.72 -18.23
C HIS A 438 -10.64 2.47 -19.07
N LEU A 439 -10.16 2.65 -20.30
CA LEU A 439 -9.80 1.54 -21.17
C LEU A 439 -8.65 0.69 -20.60
N ILE A 440 -7.59 1.33 -20.11
CA ILE A 440 -6.45 0.62 -19.49
C ILE A 440 -6.88 -0.12 -18.22
N ASN A 441 -7.73 0.46 -17.37
CA ASN A 441 -8.28 -0.23 -16.20
C ASN A 441 -9.04 -1.50 -16.59
N CYS A 442 -9.89 -1.40 -17.61
CA CYS A 442 -10.62 -2.53 -18.17
C CYS A 442 -9.66 -3.62 -18.71
N CYS A 443 -8.68 -3.24 -19.53
CA CYS A 443 -7.69 -4.15 -20.09
C CYS A 443 -6.83 -4.81 -19.02
N ALA A 444 -6.38 -4.03 -18.03
CA ALA A 444 -5.61 -4.56 -16.90
C ALA A 444 -6.40 -5.62 -16.12
N ARG A 445 -7.69 -5.39 -15.90
CA ARG A 445 -8.58 -6.36 -15.27
C ARG A 445 -8.74 -7.64 -16.08
N GLN A 446 -8.85 -7.54 -17.40
CA GLN A 446 -8.96 -8.69 -18.27
C GLN A 446 -7.66 -9.52 -18.33
N VAL A 447 -6.50 -8.86 -18.26
CA VAL A 447 -5.18 -9.53 -18.35
C VAL A 447 -4.71 -10.04 -17.00
N LEU A 448 -4.88 -9.27 -15.92
CA LEU A 448 -4.31 -9.55 -14.60
C LEU A 448 -5.31 -10.20 -13.64
N GLY A 449 -6.61 -10.02 -13.88
CA GLY A 449 -7.67 -10.64 -13.08
C GLY A 449 -8.63 -9.66 -12.40
N PRO A 450 -9.69 -10.21 -11.78
CA PRO A 450 -10.80 -9.42 -11.23
C PRO A 450 -10.45 -8.59 -10.01
N HIS A 451 -9.31 -8.82 -9.36
CA HIS A 451 -8.79 -8.07 -8.22
C HIS A 451 -8.24 -6.67 -8.59
N ILE A 452 -8.19 -6.35 -9.88
CA ILE A 452 -7.73 -5.04 -10.34
C ILE A 452 -8.81 -4.00 -10.10
N TRP A 453 -8.46 -2.97 -9.32
CA TRP A 453 -9.22 -1.77 -9.05
C TRP A 453 -8.33 -0.53 -9.19
N GLN A 454 -8.94 0.59 -9.55
CA GLN A 454 -8.26 1.88 -9.53
C GLN A 454 -8.22 2.41 -8.09
N CYS A 455 -7.02 2.68 -7.55
CA CYS A 455 -6.82 3.34 -6.26
C CYS A 455 -6.62 4.85 -6.41
N GLY A 456 -6.09 5.28 -7.57
CA GLY A 456 -5.81 6.67 -7.86
C GLY A 456 -5.61 6.89 -9.34
N SER A 457 -5.68 8.13 -9.77
CA SER A 457 -5.38 8.50 -11.15
C SER A 457 -5.07 9.99 -11.27
N TYR A 458 -4.30 10.33 -12.31
CA TYR A 458 -3.97 11.70 -12.68
C TYR A 458 -3.93 11.83 -14.20
N LYS A 459 -4.44 12.93 -14.75
CA LYS A 459 -4.49 13.20 -16.19
C LYS A 459 -4.24 14.68 -16.45
N ASP A 460 -3.24 14.95 -17.27
CA ASP A 460 -2.94 16.27 -17.86
C ASP A 460 -2.85 16.18 -19.39
N GLU A 461 -2.42 17.23 -20.04
CA GLU A 461 -2.26 17.26 -21.51
C GLU A 461 -1.06 16.45 -22.02
N LYS A 462 -0.10 16.06 -21.17
CA LYS A 462 1.15 15.37 -21.56
C LYS A 462 1.11 13.87 -21.29
N LYS A 463 0.39 13.47 -20.26
CA LYS A 463 0.32 12.07 -19.79
C LYS A 463 -0.92 11.80 -18.99
N ALA A 464 -1.20 10.52 -18.80
CA ALA A 464 -2.08 10.06 -17.74
C ALA A 464 -1.42 8.95 -16.93
N GLN A 465 -1.84 8.79 -15.69
CA GLN A 465 -1.39 7.72 -14.81
C GLN A 465 -2.57 7.12 -14.07
N ILE A 466 -2.51 5.82 -13.85
CA ILE A 466 -3.46 5.06 -13.07
C ILE A 466 -2.73 4.21 -12.06
N ASP A 467 -3.22 4.21 -10.84
CA ASP A 467 -2.75 3.36 -9.75
C ASP A 467 -3.72 2.19 -9.63
N LEU A 468 -3.21 0.99 -9.83
CA LEU A 468 -3.96 -0.26 -9.87
C LEU A 468 -3.62 -1.12 -8.66
N THR A 469 -4.63 -1.73 -8.04
CA THR A 469 -4.40 -2.78 -7.04
C THR A 469 -3.80 -4.00 -7.69
N HIS A 470 -2.64 -4.47 -7.20
CA HIS A 470 -2.06 -5.73 -7.64
C HIS A 470 -1.10 -6.28 -6.58
N TYR A 471 -1.20 -7.57 -6.28
CA TYR A 471 -0.46 -8.22 -5.18
C TYR A 471 1.05 -8.40 -5.47
N LYS A 472 1.48 -8.27 -6.73
CA LYS A 472 2.88 -8.36 -7.18
C LYS A 472 3.21 -7.24 -8.16
N LYS A 473 4.48 -7.10 -8.49
CA LYS A 473 4.93 -6.18 -9.52
C LYS A 473 4.44 -6.62 -10.90
N ILE A 474 3.74 -5.75 -11.64
CA ILE A 474 3.30 -6.03 -13.01
C ILE A 474 4.53 -6.19 -13.90
N THR A 475 4.65 -7.27 -14.67
CA THR A 475 5.78 -7.49 -15.58
C THR A 475 5.63 -6.67 -16.87
N TRP A 476 6.73 -6.53 -17.63
CA TRP A 476 6.66 -5.84 -18.93
C TRP A 476 5.81 -6.62 -19.92
N GLU A 477 5.86 -7.96 -19.89
CA GLU A 477 5.06 -8.84 -20.74
C GLU A 477 3.56 -8.71 -20.44
N GLU A 478 3.18 -8.53 -19.18
CA GLU A 478 1.81 -8.25 -18.77
C GLU A 478 1.37 -6.86 -19.26
N LEU A 479 2.24 -5.83 -19.16
CA LEU A 479 1.97 -4.49 -19.67
C LEU A 479 1.84 -4.46 -21.20
N GLU A 480 2.66 -5.19 -21.92
CA GLU A 480 2.56 -5.34 -23.37
C GLU A 480 1.21 -5.95 -23.78
N LYS A 481 0.73 -6.97 -23.07
CA LYS A 481 -0.60 -7.55 -23.32
C LYS A 481 -1.73 -6.57 -23.05
N ILE A 482 -1.61 -5.75 -21.97
CA ILE A 482 -2.58 -4.71 -21.65
C ILE A 482 -2.60 -3.64 -22.76
N GLU A 483 -1.43 -3.18 -23.20
CA GLU A 483 -1.28 -2.19 -24.28
C GLU A 483 -1.83 -2.71 -25.61
N GLN A 484 -1.49 -3.94 -25.97
CA GLN A 484 -2.00 -4.59 -27.19
C GLN A 484 -3.52 -4.72 -27.16
N LEU A 485 -4.10 -5.12 -26.02
CA LEU A 485 -5.54 -5.22 -25.86
C LEU A 485 -6.22 -3.85 -25.95
N ALA A 486 -5.63 -2.82 -25.32
CA ALA A 486 -6.17 -1.46 -25.39
C ALA A 486 -6.18 -0.95 -26.84
N ASN A 487 -5.08 -1.12 -27.58
CA ASN A 487 -4.98 -0.69 -28.98
C ASN A 487 -5.88 -1.53 -29.91
N LYS A 488 -6.09 -2.82 -29.60
CA LYS A 488 -7.11 -3.64 -30.29
C LYS A 488 -8.50 -3.00 -30.14
N TYR A 489 -8.89 -2.58 -28.94
CA TYR A 489 -10.17 -1.90 -28.72
C TYR A 489 -10.22 -0.49 -29.33
N VAL A 490 -9.09 0.20 -29.48
CA VAL A 490 -9.02 1.46 -30.28
C VAL A 490 -9.35 1.18 -31.75
N ILE A 491 -8.79 0.12 -32.32
CA ILE A 491 -9.02 -0.28 -33.73
C ILE A 491 -10.47 -0.77 -33.95
N GLU A 492 -11.05 -1.46 -32.96
CA GLU A 492 -12.44 -1.94 -33.00
C GLU A 492 -13.48 -0.81 -32.94
N ASP A 493 -13.08 0.41 -32.67
CA ASP A 493 -13.94 1.63 -32.67
C ASP A 493 -15.17 1.49 -31.74
N ILE A 494 -14.95 1.07 -30.51
CA ILE A 494 -16.02 0.82 -29.54
C ILE A 494 -16.67 2.12 -29.10
N PRO A 495 -18.02 2.27 -29.14
CA PRO A 495 -18.70 3.51 -28.79
C PRO A 495 -18.55 3.84 -27.30
N VAL A 496 -18.30 5.12 -27.01
CA VAL A 496 -18.31 5.69 -25.65
C VAL A 496 -19.63 6.42 -25.43
N LYS A 497 -20.41 5.94 -24.46
CA LYS A 497 -21.71 6.50 -24.08
C LYS A 497 -21.69 7.04 -22.68
N ILE A 498 -22.46 8.11 -22.46
CA ILE A 498 -22.60 8.76 -21.16
C ILE A 498 -24.08 8.82 -20.85
N GLU A 499 -24.46 8.32 -19.68
CA GLU A 499 -25.84 8.29 -19.18
C GLU A 499 -25.86 8.82 -17.74
N VAL A 500 -26.93 9.52 -17.38
CA VAL A 500 -27.20 9.89 -15.99
C VAL A 500 -28.36 9.01 -15.51
N LEU A 501 -28.09 8.18 -14.51
CA LEU A 501 -29.03 7.20 -13.98
C LEU A 501 -29.25 7.41 -12.48
N GLY A 502 -30.42 7.07 -11.99
CA GLY A 502 -30.61 6.94 -10.54
C GLY A 502 -29.62 5.92 -9.93
N ARG A 503 -29.10 6.19 -8.74
CA ARG A 503 -28.10 5.32 -8.09
C ARG A 503 -28.51 3.84 -8.07
N ASN A 504 -29.71 3.56 -7.55
CA ASN A 504 -30.22 2.19 -7.44
C ASN A 504 -30.33 1.49 -8.79
N GLU A 505 -30.74 2.23 -9.83
CA GLU A 505 -30.81 1.70 -11.21
C GLU A 505 -29.41 1.39 -11.76
N ALA A 506 -28.44 2.31 -11.58
CA ALA A 506 -27.08 2.14 -12.03
C ALA A 506 -26.39 0.94 -11.32
N GLU A 507 -26.58 0.82 -10.01
CA GLU A 507 -26.03 -0.29 -9.22
C GLU A 507 -26.69 -1.63 -9.57
N ALA A 508 -28.00 -1.66 -9.79
CA ALA A 508 -28.69 -2.86 -10.22
C ALA A 508 -28.24 -3.31 -11.61
N ARG A 509 -27.97 -2.38 -12.54
CA ARG A 509 -27.60 -2.66 -13.93
C ARG A 509 -26.13 -3.03 -14.10
N TYR A 510 -25.22 -2.37 -13.39
CA TYR A 510 -23.77 -2.46 -13.59
C TYR A 510 -22.99 -3.00 -12.38
N GLY A 511 -23.65 -3.14 -11.23
CA GLY A 511 -23.03 -3.56 -9.97
C GLY A 511 -22.08 -2.51 -9.36
N PHE A 512 -21.41 -2.87 -8.28
CA PHE A 512 -20.54 -1.96 -7.54
C PHE A 512 -19.20 -1.64 -8.24
N ARG A 513 -18.89 -2.32 -9.35
CA ARG A 513 -17.70 -1.99 -10.17
C ARG A 513 -17.78 -0.64 -10.87
N LEU A 514 -18.94 0.04 -10.81
CA LEU A 514 -19.06 1.45 -11.17
C LEU A 514 -18.10 2.36 -10.38
N TYR A 515 -17.78 2.00 -9.14
CA TYR A 515 -17.03 2.83 -8.19
C TYR A 515 -15.54 2.53 -8.27
N GLN A 516 -14.87 3.14 -9.25
CA GLN A 516 -13.42 3.08 -9.38
C GLN A 516 -12.80 4.29 -8.70
N GLY A 517 -11.96 4.05 -7.68
CA GLY A 517 -11.34 5.13 -6.90
C GLY A 517 -12.21 5.67 -5.75
N GLY A 518 -13.24 4.93 -5.32
CA GLY A 518 -14.07 5.26 -4.16
C GLY A 518 -15.53 5.56 -4.50
N ALA A 519 -16.36 5.67 -3.48
CA ALA A 519 -17.78 5.93 -3.61
C ALA A 519 -18.05 7.35 -4.17
N VAL A 520 -18.95 7.43 -5.14
CA VAL A 520 -19.41 8.70 -5.72
C VAL A 520 -20.65 9.17 -4.96
N PRO A 521 -20.66 10.37 -4.35
CA PRO A 521 -21.82 10.87 -3.62
C PRO A 521 -22.95 11.28 -4.58
N GLY A 522 -24.20 11.25 -4.10
CA GLY A 522 -25.37 11.74 -4.83
C GLY A 522 -26.43 10.66 -5.08
N LYS A 523 -27.63 11.10 -5.45
CA LYS A 523 -28.76 10.24 -5.81
C LYS A 523 -28.72 9.77 -7.26
N GLU A 524 -28.03 10.51 -8.11
CA GLU A 524 -27.82 10.23 -9.53
C GLU A 524 -26.34 10.01 -9.80
N LEU A 525 -26.04 9.07 -10.70
CA LEU A 525 -24.69 8.74 -11.13
C LEU A 525 -24.56 9.02 -12.63
N ARG A 526 -23.50 9.74 -12.99
CA ARG A 526 -23.08 9.89 -14.37
C ARG A 526 -22.19 8.70 -14.74
N VAL A 527 -22.73 7.78 -15.54
CA VAL A 527 -22.07 6.55 -15.95
C VAL A 527 -21.46 6.73 -17.34
N VAL A 528 -20.16 6.48 -17.45
CA VAL A 528 -19.40 6.44 -18.70
C VAL A 528 -19.21 4.97 -19.07
N SER A 529 -19.68 4.59 -20.25
CA SER A 529 -19.64 3.21 -20.76
C SER A 529 -18.79 3.14 -22.02
N ILE A 530 -17.83 2.22 -22.07
CA ILE A 530 -17.09 1.83 -23.28
C ILE A 530 -17.72 0.54 -23.79
N GLY A 531 -18.67 0.68 -24.72
CA GLY A 531 -19.45 -0.45 -25.21
C GLY A 531 -20.08 -1.27 -24.09
N LYS A 532 -19.79 -2.59 -24.10
CA LYS A 532 -20.17 -3.54 -23.04
C LYS A 532 -18.97 -3.95 -22.17
N ILE A 533 -17.78 -3.41 -22.42
CA ILE A 533 -16.55 -3.88 -21.80
C ILE A 533 -16.22 -3.17 -20.51
N ASP A 534 -16.66 -1.91 -20.34
CA ASP A 534 -16.42 -1.13 -19.11
C ASP A 534 -17.55 -0.14 -18.82
N HIS A 535 -17.87 0.03 -17.54
CA HIS A 535 -18.88 0.97 -17.02
C HIS A 535 -18.35 1.59 -15.73
N GLN A 536 -18.19 2.92 -15.68
CA GLN A 536 -17.68 3.62 -14.52
C GLN A 536 -18.46 4.88 -14.19
N ALA A 537 -18.75 5.10 -12.92
CA ALA A 537 -19.31 6.38 -12.44
C ALA A 537 -18.19 7.43 -12.44
N CYS A 538 -18.26 8.38 -13.39
CA CYS A 538 -17.20 9.34 -13.62
C CYS A 538 -17.71 10.73 -13.98
N GLY A 539 -17.14 11.76 -13.35
CA GLY A 539 -17.41 13.17 -13.60
C GLY A 539 -16.49 13.86 -14.61
N GLY A 540 -15.62 13.11 -15.31
CA GLY A 540 -14.65 13.68 -16.26
C GLY A 540 -15.24 14.12 -17.62
N THR A 541 -14.44 14.80 -18.44
CA THR A 541 -14.85 15.37 -19.74
C THR A 541 -14.77 14.37 -20.89
N HIS A 542 -15.46 13.20 -20.76
CA HIS A 542 -15.48 12.15 -21.79
C HIS A 542 -16.31 12.47 -23.02
N ASN A 543 -17.14 13.53 -22.97
CA ASN A 543 -18.06 13.94 -24.04
C ASN A 543 -17.39 14.30 -25.36
N TYR A 544 -16.09 14.59 -25.36
CA TYR A 544 -15.25 14.80 -26.56
C TYR A 544 -14.89 13.49 -27.26
N ILE A 545 -14.98 12.35 -26.59
CA ILE A 545 -14.58 11.03 -27.10
C ILE A 545 -15.85 10.22 -27.35
N LYS A 546 -16.21 10.07 -28.61
CA LYS A 546 -17.44 9.35 -29.00
C LYS A 546 -17.24 7.85 -29.15
N SER A 547 -15.97 7.43 -29.40
CA SER A 547 -15.59 6.05 -29.49
C SER A 547 -14.09 5.87 -29.19
N THR A 548 -13.67 4.64 -29.02
CA THR A 548 -12.25 4.34 -28.72
C THR A 548 -11.30 4.70 -29.85
N ALA A 549 -11.76 4.71 -31.12
CA ALA A 549 -10.94 5.17 -32.26
C ALA A 549 -10.45 6.62 -32.09
N ALA A 550 -11.23 7.47 -31.40
CA ALA A 550 -10.82 8.86 -31.11
C ALA A 550 -9.60 8.96 -30.18
N LEU A 551 -9.14 7.87 -29.59
CA LEU A 551 -7.89 7.81 -28.81
C LEU A 551 -6.65 7.67 -29.69
N GLU A 552 -6.83 7.27 -30.98
CA GLU A 552 -5.78 7.07 -32.00
C GLU A 552 -4.75 5.99 -31.62
N LEU A 553 -3.98 6.22 -30.56
CA LEU A 553 -2.95 5.31 -30.07
C LEU A 553 -2.82 5.42 -28.55
N VAL A 554 -2.74 4.30 -27.86
CA VAL A 554 -2.46 4.23 -26.41
C VAL A 554 -1.08 3.60 -26.20
N LYS A 555 -0.16 4.32 -25.55
CA LYS A 555 1.19 3.84 -25.26
C LYS A 555 1.46 3.82 -23.76
N ILE A 556 1.83 2.67 -23.22
CA ILE A 556 2.34 2.53 -21.86
C ILE A 556 3.81 2.94 -21.87
N VAL A 557 4.15 3.97 -21.12
CA VAL A 557 5.51 4.55 -21.15
C VAL A 557 6.34 4.24 -19.92
N ARG A 558 5.69 3.98 -18.79
CA ARG A 558 6.37 3.71 -17.51
C ARG A 558 5.49 2.95 -16.54
N ARG A 559 6.13 2.21 -15.67
CA ARG A 559 5.53 1.56 -14.51
C ARG A 559 6.33 1.90 -13.26
N GLU A 560 5.64 2.09 -12.13
CA GLU A 560 6.23 2.40 -10.82
C GLU A 560 5.46 1.65 -9.73
N GLY A 561 6.16 1.10 -8.73
CA GLY A 561 5.53 0.68 -7.48
C GLY A 561 5.24 1.93 -6.65
N VAL A 562 3.99 2.19 -6.31
CA VAL A 562 3.58 3.31 -5.43
C VAL A 562 3.75 2.91 -3.98
N GLN A 563 3.18 1.78 -3.66
CA GLN A 563 3.31 1.07 -2.39
C GLN A 563 3.08 -0.41 -2.63
N ASP A 564 3.32 -1.23 -1.61
CA ASP A 564 3.04 -2.64 -1.74
C ASP A 564 1.53 -2.88 -1.96
N GLY A 565 1.20 -3.67 -2.96
CA GLY A 565 -0.18 -3.89 -3.40
C GLY A 565 -0.73 -2.84 -4.37
N VAL A 566 0.04 -1.80 -4.75
CA VAL A 566 -0.39 -0.75 -5.70
C VAL A 566 0.70 -0.45 -6.72
N GLU A 567 0.38 -0.68 -7.98
CA GLU A 567 1.26 -0.43 -9.13
C GLU A 567 0.72 0.73 -9.99
N ARG A 568 1.59 1.69 -10.29
CA ARG A 568 1.29 2.82 -11.17
C ARG A 568 1.68 2.52 -12.60
N VAL A 569 0.74 2.70 -13.51
CA VAL A 569 0.96 2.65 -14.96
C VAL A 569 0.82 4.05 -15.52
N VAL A 570 1.84 4.51 -16.24
CA VAL A 570 1.85 5.82 -16.92
C VAL A 570 1.65 5.60 -18.41
N ILE A 571 0.70 6.33 -18.99
CA ILE A 571 0.35 6.24 -20.40
C ILE A 571 0.43 7.60 -21.08
N LYS A 572 0.60 7.56 -22.40
CA LYS A 572 0.40 8.67 -23.33
C LYS A 572 -0.55 8.22 -24.43
N VAL A 573 -1.33 9.16 -24.99
CA VAL A 573 -2.42 8.85 -25.90
C VAL A 573 -2.39 9.81 -27.09
N GLY A 574 -2.70 9.30 -28.28
CA GLY A 574 -2.79 10.07 -29.51
C GLY A 574 -1.49 10.80 -29.85
N PRO A 575 -1.55 12.12 -30.16
CA PRO A 575 -0.37 12.91 -30.54
C PRO A 575 0.79 12.83 -29.53
N GLU A 576 0.51 12.80 -28.21
CA GLU A 576 1.55 12.68 -27.20
C GLU A 576 2.19 11.27 -27.16
N ALA A 577 1.44 10.21 -27.54
CA ALA A 577 2.01 8.88 -27.71
C ALA A 577 2.96 8.82 -28.90
N ILE A 578 2.56 9.39 -30.04
CA ILE A 578 3.39 9.48 -31.26
C ILE A 578 4.68 10.23 -30.95
N LYS A 579 4.58 11.43 -30.37
CA LYS A 579 5.73 12.23 -29.97
C LYS A 579 6.69 11.46 -29.06
N HIS A 580 6.15 10.68 -28.12
CA HIS A 580 6.99 9.84 -27.24
C HIS A 580 7.75 8.76 -28.00
N ILE A 581 7.11 8.14 -29.01
CA ILE A 581 7.76 7.13 -29.86
C ILE A 581 8.88 7.77 -30.64
N GLU A 582 8.63 8.91 -31.30
CA GLU A 582 9.64 9.67 -32.07
C GLU A 582 10.84 10.06 -31.19
N GLU A 583 10.60 10.52 -29.96
CA GLU A 583 11.65 10.83 -28.99
C GLU A 583 12.49 9.59 -28.64
N ARG A 584 11.85 8.43 -28.47
CA ARG A 584 12.53 7.17 -28.17
C ARG A 584 13.34 6.64 -29.36
N GLU A 585 12.79 6.70 -30.57
CA GLU A 585 13.50 6.33 -31.80
C GLU A 585 14.72 7.22 -32.02
N ARG A 586 14.58 8.54 -31.82
CA ARG A 586 15.70 9.46 -31.89
C ARG A 586 16.80 9.10 -30.89
N LEU A 587 16.47 8.87 -29.60
CA LEU A 587 17.45 8.49 -28.60
C LEU A 587 18.12 7.15 -28.90
N LEU A 588 17.38 6.19 -29.46
CA LEU A 588 17.92 4.90 -29.88
C LEU A 588 18.95 5.07 -30.99
N ARG A 589 18.63 5.89 -32.01
CA ARG A 589 19.51 6.24 -33.14
C ARG A 589 20.77 6.95 -32.67
N GLU A 590 20.63 8.01 -31.86
CA GLU A 590 21.76 8.75 -31.28
C GLU A 590 22.67 7.82 -30.44
N ALA A 591 22.12 6.89 -29.71
CA ALA A 591 22.90 5.91 -28.93
C ALA A 591 23.63 4.90 -29.84
N ALA A 592 22.99 4.46 -30.92
CA ALA A 592 23.61 3.58 -31.93
C ALA A 592 24.73 4.29 -32.68
N GLU A 593 24.53 5.56 -33.09
CA GLU A 593 25.55 6.41 -33.72
C GLU A 593 26.74 6.64 -32.79
N ALA A 594 26.51 6.94 -31.50
CA ALA A 594 27.57 7.12 -30.51
C ALA A 594 28.46 5.88 -30.34
N LEU A 595 27.90 4.68 -30.54
CA LEU A 595 28.65 3.42 -30.52
C LEU A 595 29.11 2.93 -31.87
N GLY A 596 28.79 3.66 -32.96
CA GLY A 596 29.19 3.37 -34.34
C GLY A 596 28.62 2.02 -34.85
N VAL A 597 27.39 1.67 -34.48
CA VAL A 597 26.73 0.39 -34.83
C VAL A 597 25.31 0.63 -35.32
N PRO A 598 24.72 -0.30 -36.10
CA PRO A 598 23.30 -0.31 -36.38
C PRO A 598 22.46 -0.51 -35.08
N GLU A 599 21.22 0.00 -35.11
CA GLU A 599 20.31 -0.05 -33.91
C GLU A 599 20.07 -1.46 -33.41
N ASP A 600 19.95 -2.45 -34.30
CA ASP A 600 19.73 -3.85 -33.94
C ASP A 600 20.93 -4.49 -33.21
N GLN A 601 22.15 -3.94 -33.39
CA GLN A 601 23.37 -4.38 -32.72
C GLN A 601 23.67 -3.64 -31.42
N LEU A 602 22.91 -2.59 -31.09
CA LEU A 602 23.15 -1.72 -29.94
C LEU A 602 23.24 -2.51 -28.63
N LYS A 603 22.28 -3.42 -28.38
CA LYS A 603 22.24 -4.25 -27.15
C LYS A 603 23.48 -5.15 -27.04
N ALA A 604 23.84 -5.82 -28.10
CA ALA A 604 25.01 -6.73 -28.11
C ALA A 604 26.31 -5.94 -27.90
N THR A 605 26.45 -4.79 -28.55
CA THR A 605 27.61 -3.92 -28.43
C THR A 605 27.74 -3.29 -27.05
N ALA A 606 26.65 -2.80 -26.47
CA ALA A 606 26.64 -2.27 -25.09
C ALA A 606 27.03 -3.33 -24.06
N LEU A 607 26.51 -4.56 -24.18
CA LEU A 607 26.91 -5.69 -23.32
C LEU A 607 28.38 -6.05 -23.47
N ARG A 608 28.90 -6.09 -24.71
CA ARG A 608 30.31 -6.33 -24.98
C ARG A 608 31.19 -5.26 -24.34
N PHE A 609 30.90 -3.98 -24.56
CA PHE A 609 31.68 -2.89 -23.96
C PHE A 609 31.64 -2.89 -22.45
N PHE A 610 30.49 -3.21 -21.86
CA PHE A 610 30.37 -3.32 -20.41
C PHE A 610 31.25 -4.46 -19.84
N ASN A 611 31.27 -5.61 -20.51
CA ASN A 611 32.09 -6.75 -20.11
C ASN A 611 33.59 -6.45 -20.31
N GLU A 612 33.98 -5.90 -21.47
CA GLU A 612 35.36 -5.48 -21.74
C GLU A 612 35.83 -4.42 -20.73
N TRP A 613 35.01 -3.44 -20.41
CA TRP A 613 35.31 -2.44 -19.39
C TRP A 613 35.56 -3.08 -18.00
N LYS A 614 34.73 -4.05 -17.64
CA LYS A 614 34.87 -4.79 -16.39
C LYS A 614 36.13 -5.66 -16.36
N GLU A 615 36.46 -6.32 -17.46
CA GLU A 615 37.69 -7.12 -17.60
C GLU A 615 38.93 -6.25 -17.57
N ARG A 616 38.95 -5.14 -18.31
CA ARG A 616 40.05 -4.18 -18.27
C ARG A 616 40.25 -3.55 -16.90
N GLY A 617 39.16 -3.31 -16.16
CA GLY A 617 39.25 -2.89 -14.75
C GLY A 617 40.01 -3.89 -13.88
N LYS A 618 39.66 -5.17 -13.99
CA LYS A 618 40.37 -6.25 -13.27
C LYS A 618 41.82 -6.41 -13.68
N GLU A 619 42.10 -6.30 -14.96
CA GLU A 619 43.46 -6.38 -15.51
C GLU A 619 44.30 -5.19 -15.03
N LEU A 620 43.75 -3.98 -15.05
CA LEU A 620 44.40 -2.79 -14.50
C LEU A 620 44.73 -2.96 -13.01
N GLU A 621 43.82 -3.52 -12.21
CA GLU A 621 44.05 -3.81 -10.81
C GLU A 621 45.20 -4.82 -10.61
N LYS A 622 45.24 -5.88 -11.41
CA LYS A 622 46.34 -6.84 -11.38
C LYS A 622 47.71 -6.22 -11.74
N LEU A 623 47.73 -5.40 -12.80
CA LEU A 623 48.94 -4.70 -13.23
C LEU A 623 49.42 -3.71 -12.16
N GLN A 624 48.48 -2.96 -11.55
CA GLN A 624 48.79 -2.05 -10.44
C GLN A 624 49.39 -2.79 -9.24
N ALA A 625 48.81 -3.95 -8.86
CA ALA A 625 49.34 -4.77 -7.76
C ALA A 625 50.74 -5.34 -8.05
N LEU A 626 51.01 -5.76 -9.29
CA LEU A 626 52.34 -6.19 -9.74
C LEU A 626 53.35 -5.04 -9.72
N LEU A 627 52.97 -3.91 -10.27
CA LEU A 627 53.82 -2.72 -10.28
C LEU A 627 54.10 -2.24 -8.84
N ALA A 628 53.10 -2.24 -7.98
CA ALA A 628 53.26 -1.92 -6.56
C ALA A 628 54.27 -2.86 -5.87
N SER A 629 54.26 -4.17 -6.20
CA SER A 629 55.24 -5.13 -5.68
C SER A 629 56.66 -4.81 -6.13
N GLN A 630 56.85 -4.60 -7.44
CA GLN A 630 58.18 -4.26 -8.01
C GLN A 630 58.74 -2.97 -7.43
N ILE A 631 57.92 -1.92 -7.34
CA ILE A 631 58.34 -0.65 -6.75
C ILE A 631 58.70 -0.84 -5.28
N SER A 632 57.85 -1.50 -4.51
CA SER A 632 58.10 -1.69 -3.06
C SER A 632 59.33 -2.56 -2.80
N GLU A 633 59.60 -3.61 -3.58
CA GLU A 633 60.82 -4.44 -3.51
C GLU A 633 62.05 -3.61 -3.84
N SER A 634 62.06 -2.90 -4.97
CA SER A 634 63.17 -2.03 -5.36
C SER A 634 63.51 -0.98 -4.32
N GLU A 635 62.50 -0.26 -3.84
CA GLU A 635 62.70 0.80 -2.84
C GLU A 635 63.07 0.26 -1.46
N SER A 636 62.54 -0.91 -1.05
CA SER A 636 62.94 -1.55 0.21
C SER A 636 64.39 -2.04 0.16
N GLU A 637 64.86 -2.57 -0.98
CA GLU A 637 66.27 -2.96 -1.17
C GLU A 637 67.23 -1.75 -1.13
N LYS A 638 66.85 -0.65 -1.79
CA LYS A 638 67.62 0.59 -1.73
C LYS A 638 67.70 1.13 -0.29
N ALA A 639 66.60 1.11 0.42
CA ALA A 639 66.56 1.55 1.81
C ALA A 639 67.44 0.64 2.73
N LYS A 640 67.37 -0.71 2.56
CA LYS A 640 68.22 -1.67 3.28
C LYS A 640 69.69 -1.43 3.03
N LYS A 641 70.10 -1.27 1.76
CA LYS A 641 71.52 -0.98 1.40
C LYS A 641 71.99 0.35 1.99
N ALA A 642 71.10 1.33 2.12
CA ALA A 642 71.42 2.64 2.72
C ALA A 642 71.28 2.69 4.24
N GLY A 643 70.91 1.59 4.92
CA GLY A 643 70.65 1.54 6.38
C GLY A 643 69.47 2.40 6.84
N LYS A 644 68.52 2.73 5.93
CA LYS A 644 67.37 3.58 6.23
C LYS A 644 66.14 2.71 6.59
N LYS A 645 65.37 3.15 7.56
CA LYS A 645 64.08 2.54 7.93
C LYS A 645 62.87 3.25 7.35
N MET A 646 63.11 4.28 6.52
CA MET A 646 62.09 5.11 5.90
C MET A 646 62.33 5.28 4.40
N VAL A 647 61.27 5.20 3.62
CA VAL A 647 61.26 5.40 2.16
C VAL A 647 60.46 6.71 1.86
N GLU A 648 61.10 7.61 1.14
CA GLU A 648 60.48 8.87 0.71
C GLU A 648 60.48 8.96 -0.82
N LEU A 649 59.33 9.05 -1.45
CA LEU A 649 59.16 9.25 -2.89
C LEU A 649 58.39 10.57 -3.11
N VAL A 650 59.11 11.55 -3.60
CA VAL A 650 58.53 12.91 -3.85
C VAL A 650 58.33 13.11 -5.34
N GLY A 651 57.13 13.59 -5.73
CA GLY A 651 56.79 13.83 -7.11
C GLY A 651 56.66 12.56 -7.95
N ALA A 652 56.25 11.45 -7.33
CA ALA A 652 56.10 10.18 -8.02
C ALA A 652 54.94 10.25 -9.04
N PRO A 653 55.14 9.72 -10.28
CA PRO A 653 54.11 9.73 -11.30
C PRO A 653 53.11 8.60 -11.09
N TYR A 654 52.64 8.42 -9.87
CA TYR A 654 51.76 7.34 -9.47
C TYR A 654 50.31 7.82 -9.28
N THR A 655 49.34 6.94 -9.58
CA THR A 655 47.95 7.17 -9.18
C THR A 655 47.78 7.06 -7.68
N GLN A 656 46.74 7.66 -7.12
CA GLN A 656 46.43 7.53 -5.71
C GLN A 656 46.43 6.08 -5.25
N LYS A 657 45.70 5.20 -5.97
CA LYS A 657 45.55 3.78 -5.64
C LYS A 657 46.92 3.05 -5.64
N LEU A 658 47.77 3.30 -6.67
CA LEU A 658 49.09 2.72 -6.73
C LEU A 658 49.97 3.19 -5.55
N SER A 659 49.91 4.46 -5.19
CA SER A 659 50.65 5.01 -4.03
C SER A 659 50.25 4.36 -2.72
N GLU A 660 48.92 4.17 -2.52
CA GLU A 660 48.40 3.49 -1.34
C GLU A 660 48.86 2.02 -1.28
N GLU A 661 48.86 1.28 -2.40
CA GLU A 661 49.33 -0.11 -2.49
C GLU A 661 50.85 -0.26 -2.27
N VAL A 662 51.64 0.64 -2.85
CA VAL A 662 53.09 0.67 -2.63
C VAL A 662 53.40 0.92 -1.14
N CYS A 663 52.75 1.91 -0.56
CA CYS A 663 52.87 2.23 0.87
C CYS A 663 52.48 1.02 1.74
N ALA A 664 51.37 0.34 1.45
CA ALA A 664 50.91 -0.82 2.19
C ALA A 664 51.94 -1.96 2.15
N LYS A 665 52.56 -2.22 0.97
CA LYS A 665 53.60 -3.25 0.80
C LYS A 665 54.90 -2.88 1.48
N LEU A 666 55.33 -1.60 1.44
CA LEU A 666 56.48 -1.11 2.18
C LEU A 666 56.28 -1.25 3.70
N SER A 667 55.08 -0.92 4.17
CA SER A 667 54.70 -1.09 5.59
C SER A 667 54.77 -2.57 6.00
N ALA A 668 54.22 -3.47 5.19
CA ALA A 668 54.32 -4.94 5.42
C ALA A 668 55.76 -5.45 5.42
N ALA A 669 56.68 -4.80 4.68
CA ALA A 669 58.10 -5.10 4.68
C ALA A 669 58.88 -4.43 5.85
N GLY A 670 58.20 -3.76 6.76
CA GLY A 670 58.77 -3.15 7.97
C GLY A 670 59.32 -1.73 7.78
N PHE A 671 59.01 -1.05 6.65
CA PHE A 671 59.44 0.30 6.38
C PHE A 671 58.34 1.32 6.60
N SER A 672 58.63 2.44 7.22
CA SER A 672 57.81 3.63 7.11
C SER A 672 57.97 4.24 5.73
N ALA A 673 56.90 4.76 5.13
CA ALA A 673 56.97 5.37 3.82
C ALA A 673 56.12 6.60 3.69
N VAL A 674 56.60 7.55 2.89
CA VAL A 674 55.82 8.72 2.43
C VAL A 674 55.96 8.81 0.93
N ILE A 675 54.84 8.81 0.21
CA ILE A 675 54.78 9.00 -1.23
C ILE A 675 53.97 10.24 -1.52
N THR A 676 54.57 11.20 -2.23
CA THR A 676 53.87 12.37 -2.78
C THR A 676 53.83 12.23 -4.28
N THR A 677 52.64 12.35 -4.86
CA THR A 677 52.45 12.22 -6.32
C THR A 677 52.61 13.57 -7.04
N THR A 678 52.76 13.53 -8.36
CA THR A 678 52.87 14.75 -9.19
C THR A 678 51.64 15.63 -9.19
N ASP A 679 50.46 15.06 -8.88
CA ASP A 679 49.17 15.78 -8.75
C ASP A 679 48.90 16.28 -7.33
N GLY A 680 49.87 16.09 -6.42
CA GLY A 680 49.84 16.59 -5.05
C GLY A 680 49.11 15.67 -4.04
N PHE A 681 48.78 14.44 -4.43
CA PHE A 681 48.29 13.47 -3.45
C PHE A 681 49.49 12.96 -2.60
N ILE A 682 49.28 12.81 -1.29
CA ILE A 682 50.27 12.29 -0.35
C ILE A 682 49.67 11.17 0.48
N VAL A 683 50.45 10.10 0.60
CA VAL A 683 50.15 8.98 1.50
C VAL A 683 51.36 8.68 2.36
N ALA A 684 51.10 8.37 3.63
CA ALA A 684 52.13 7.99 4.61
C ALA A 684 51.73 6.74 5.34
N VAL A 685 52.69 5.86 5.60
CA VAL A 685 52.52 4.64 6.40
C VAL A 685 53.66 4.51 7.43
N ALA A 686 53.30 3.95 8.58
CA ALA A 686 54.24 3.62 9.63
C ALA A 686 53.85 2.26 10.24
N PRO A 687 54.73 1.21 10.14
CA PRO A 687 54.46 -0.09 10.75
C PRO A 687 54.29 0.02 12.26
N GLU A 688 53.45 -0.83 12.85
CA GLU A 688 53.34 -0.95 14.31
C GLU A 688 54.71 -1.28 14.94
N GLY A 689 55.04 -0.57 16.01
CA GLY A 689 56.33 -0.73 16.69
C GLY A 689 57.54 -0.02 16.02
N SER A 690 57.33 0.70 14.91
CA SER A 690 58.39 1.47 14.23
C SER A 690 58.83 2.73 14.99
N GLY A 691 58.11 3.14 16.00
CA GLY A 691 58.34 4.41 16.72
C GLY A 691 57.96 5.66 15.94
N GLN A 692 57.28 5.49 14.75
CA GLN A 692 56.83 6.59 13.89
C GLN A 692 55.30 6.61 13.81
N ASN A 693 54.75 7.76 13.46
CA ASN A 693 53.32 8.00 13.30
C ASN A 693 53.03 8.49 11.89
N ALA A 694 52.19 7.77 11.15
CA ALA A 694 51.89 8.06 9.74
C ALA A 694 51.21 9.46 9.58
N LEU A 695 50.36 9.89 10.50
CA LEU A 695 49.72 11.20 10.46
C LEU A 695 50.73 12.34 10.70
N GLU A 696 51.72 12.12 11.56
CA GLU A 696 52.81 13.09 11.80
C GLU A 696 53.75 13.15 10.58
N LEU A 697 54.08 11.99 9.99
CA LEU A 697 54.85 11.95 8.76
C LEU A 697 54.16 12.70 7.62
N LEU A 698 52.86 12.51 7.44
CA LEU A 698 52.08 13.20 6.45
C LEU A 698 52.14 14.73 6.66
N LYS A 699 51.92 15.22 7.89
CA LYS A 699 52.01 16.65 8.23
C LYS A 699 53.40 17.23 8.05
N LYS A 700 54.46 16.48 8.42
CA LYS A 700 55.85 16.88 8.24
C LYS A 700 56.20 17.11 6.76
N HIS A 701 55.59 16.36 5.85
CA HIS A 701 55.77 16.50 4.40
C HIS A 701 54.77 17.47 3.77
N GLY A 702 54.12 18.35 4.54
CA GLY A 702 53.22 19.37 4.04
C GLY A 702 51.83 18.88 3.65
N GLY A 703 51.46 17.65 4.02
CA GLY A 703 50.16 17.09 3.69
C GLY A 703 49.07 17.60 4.63
N LYS A 704 47.95 18.05 4.03
CA LYS A 704 46.68 18.29 4.74
C LYS A 704 45.78 17.11 4.50
N GLY A 705 45.46 16.36 5.56
CA GLY A 705 44.65 15.15 5.47
C GLY A 705 44.39 14.50 6.81
N GLY A 706 43.94 13.26 6.80
CA GLY A 706 43.61 12.48 7.99
C GLY A 706 44.07 11.02 7.91
N GLY A 707 43.99 10.32 9.02
CA GLY A 707 44.37 8.91 9.11
C GLY A 707 44.61 8.48 10.55
N SER A 708 45.21 7.29 10.69
CA SER A 708 45.66 6.69 11.97
C SER A 708 47.16 6.84 12.18
N ALA A 709 47.68 6.28 13.26
CA ALA A 709 49.12 6.19 13.51
C ALA A 709 49.85 5.31 12.47
N THR A 710 49.16 4.33 11.84
CA THR A 710 49.75 3.40 10.89
C THR A 710 49.51 3.78 9.43
N PHE A 711 48.49 4.55 9.11
CA PHE A 711 48.15 4.97 7.74
C PHE A 711 47.53 6.38 7.74
N ALA A 712 47.99 7.28 6.87
CA ALA A 712 47.45 8.59 6.67
C ALA A 712 47.51 9.01 5.18
N ARG A 713 46.54 9.78 4.73
CA ARG A 713 46.47 10.32 3.37
C ARG A 713 45.93 11.72 3.31
N GLY A 714 46.27 12.45 2.25
CA GLY A 714 45.87 13.83 2.11
C GLY A 714 46.34 14.46 0.80
N LYS A 715 46.38 15.78 0.77
CA LYS A 715 46.93 16.55 -0.36
C LYS A 715 47.98 17.53 0.16
N VAL A 716 49.02 17.75 -0.62
CA VAL A 716 50.00 18.81 -0.43
C VAL A 716 49.48 20.05 -1.17
N GLU A 717 49.39 21.21 -0.50
CA GLU A 717 49.07 22.46 -1.16
C GLU A 717 50.21 22.79 -2.15
N LYS A 718 49.86 22.94 -3.42
CA LYS A 718 50.81 23.52 -4.40
C LYS A 718 51.20 24.90 -3.88
N ARG A 719 52.47 25.09 -3.54
CA ARG A 719 53.06 26.39 -3.33
C ARG A 719 53.11 27.19 -4.62
#